data_0f98e3c6bfeefdbcd1e126f725888c8f
#
_entry.id   0f98e3c6bfeefdbcd1e126f725888c8f
#
_cell.length_a   1.000
_cell.length_b   1.000
_cell.length_c   1.000
_cell.angle_alpha   90.00
_cell.angle_beta   90.00
_cell.angle_gamma   90.00
#
_symmetry.space_group_name_H-M   'P 1'
#
loop_
_entity.id
_entity.type
_entity.pdbx_description
1 polymer ?
#
loop_
_entity_poly.entity_id
_entity_poly.type
_entity_poly.pdbx_seq_one_letter_code
_entity_poly.pdbx_strand_id
1 'polypeptide(L)'
;MKGKLHTTLFAAFAALLLGVSLTPLVAQPPDGGHTGGGGEENMEEFIIRNLGQVVNTPDLEYAPTITADGKTLYFVSNRNAPGSVGGHDFWVSTKDNRLDTIFTSPVNLGAPVNTTLNEGVASISADGQVIYFTACNREDGLGDCDIYEAELDGTEWINVRNLREINSSDWDSQPSISSDGKTLYFISNRPGAMGGSDDADIYISRLQSDGRWSEPVNMGAPINTKKREDSPFIFPGGKVLYFASAGHGGFGKLDFFVCRMQDDGTWSQPENLGKPFNTSEDERFITLPAAGDVVYFASERKDVGNEGTLDIYMGLLPPRTVTVLIAGRIYDVCTDGNLPGELSFTNTTTGEVVHTAKTNSSTGEYSFVMDVDQDEAFTIAVAGNVPGYGDIETKIDVPASREYREIRRDFPLGETPELAWTAPQSDYIASLPASAPAKYRNFKGLVIEEILVKEIYPLLTYVFFDSASATIPNRYKLFKSPDQTRGFTDTTIPGGTLQKYYHVLNIIGFRMREYPNTKITLGGFNSTGPRAPEGQAGEDLAISEKRREVVFKYLTEIWQIDPSRIQLVPINRDPKNGFPPERSTPTDPLGLIENRRAEIRSEDWEIMRPIFVKEIRRFHSPESMTFQMKNGIADQLVARREIEIRRKGDNDWHTMKNIGTTDPTSPEYNWYKNADPELGVANDETPYTAQMVVYSQDGRECRSNEVEIPVTIITNEVKRSERLIDKTIDRYSLVLFKFDSNEEGPLNARILKTYVYDDIRQGAQIKVTGYTDVVGLEDRNLKLSQARAGTVDKGIKKNVSSSKIGSLTTEGVGETQPLFSNDLPEGRFYNRTVQIVIETPTGGS
;
A
#
# COMPACT_ATOMS: atom_id res chain seq x y z
N MET A 1 16.75 43.82 -2.31
CA MET A 1 17.27 43.56 -0.96
C MET A 1 17.58 42.07 -0.88
N LYS A 2 18.70 41.79 -0.97
CA LYS A 2 19.83 41.01 -0.39
C LYS A 2 19.39 40.02 0.71
N GLY A 3 19.72 38.75 0.54
CA GLY A 3 19.79 37.73 1.59
C GLY A 3 20.08 36.35 1.05
N LYS A 4 21.25 36.06 0.84
CA LYS A 4 22.26 35.01 1.11
C LYS A 4 21.86 33.55 1.03
N LEU A 5 22.44 32.88 0.03
CA LEU A 5 22.78 31.46 -0.10
C LEU A 5 23.70 31.00 1.05
N HIS A 6 23.48 29.78 1.54
CA HIS A 6 24.53 28.98 2.18
C HIS A 6 24.56 27.56 1.53
N THR A 7 25.63 27.38 0.78
CA THR A 7 26.17 26.15 0.27
C THR A 7 26.96 25.43 1.38
N THR A 8 26.70 24.14 1.63
CA THR A 8 27.58 23.28 2.44
C THR A 8 28.15 22.17 1.57
N LEU A 9 29.47 22.16 1.47
CA LEU A 9 30.32 21.19 0.77
C LEU A 9 30.23 19.77 1.42
N PHE A 10 30.14 18.75 0.59
CA PHE A 10 30.51 17.37 0.96
C PHE A 10 31.96 17.14 0.56
N ALA A 11 32.80 16.78 1.54
CA ALA A 11 34.16 16.27 1.32
C ALA A 11 34.15 14.75 1.35
N ALA A 12 34.55 14.15 0.26
CA ALA A 12 34.82 12.71 0.16
C ALA A 12 36.22 12.41 0.74
N PHE A 13 36.30 11.44 1.62
CA PHE A 13 37.58 10.84 2.05
C PHE A 13 37.68 9.41 1.46
N ALA A 14 38.67 9.26 0.59
CA ALA A 14 39.12 7.95 0.11
C ALA A 14 40.12 7.38 1.13
N ALA A 15 39.85 6.18 1.65
CA ALA A 15 40.79 5.45 2.50
C ALA A 15 41.56 4.40 1.68
N LEU A 16 42.85 4.53 1.72
CA LEU A 16 43.88 3.64 1.14
C LEU A 16 43.98 2.36 1.97
N LEU A 17 43.86 1.20 1.33
CA LEU A 17 44.15 -0.11 1.90
C LEU A 17 45.67 -0.31 1.95
N LEU A 18 46.23 -0.43 3.16
CA LEU A 18 47.55 -1.04 3.39
C LEU A 18 47.35 -2.24 4.32
N GLY A 19 47.60 -3.41 3.76
CA GLY A 19 47.55 -4.66 4.47
C GLY A 19 48.79 -4.83 5.39
N VAL A 20 48.49 -5.14 6.65
CA VAL A 20 49.50 -5.71 7.57
C VAL A 20 48.91 -6.99 8.13
N SER A 21 49.55 -8.10 7.76
CA SER A 21 49.26 -9.43 8.33
C SER A 21 49.90 -9.51 9.74
N LEU A 22 49.08 -9.72 10.74
CA LEU A 22 49.52 -10.10 12.07
C LEU A 22 49.29 -11.61 12.29
N THR A 23 50.35 -12.37 12.30
CA THR A 23 50.37 -13.75 12.79
C THR A 23 50.28 -13.76 14.33
N PRO A 24 49.54 -14.70 14.95
CA PRO A 24 49.52 -14.79 16.40
C PRO A 24 50.80 -15.47 16.92
N LEU A 25 51.46 -14.81 17.83
CA LEU A 25 52.56 -15.37 18.60
C LEU A 25 52.00 -16.35 19.64
N VAL A 26 52.29 -17.63 19.51
CA VAL A 26 52.07 -18.62 20.55
C VAL A 26 53.20 -18.51 21.55
N ALA A 27 52.89 -18.13 22.80
CA ALA A 27 53.84 -18.21 23.88
C ALA A 27 53.74 -19.59 24.56
N GLN A 28 54.90 -20.33 24.63
CA GLN A 28 55.04 -21.54 25.41
C GLN A 28 55.21 -21.20 26.90
N PRO A 29 54.72 -22.08 27.80
CA PRO A 29 54.87 -21.86 29.24
C PRO A 29 56.25 -22.26 29.71
N PRO A 30 56.80 -21.61 30.73
CA PRO A 30 58.06 -22.07 31.38
C PRO A 30 57.81 -23.11 32.50
N ASP A 31 58.65 -24.08 32.53
CA ASP A 31 58.76 -25.17 33.52
C ASP A 31 58.97 -24.71 34.96
N GLY A 32 58.35 -25.47 35.79
CA GLY A 32 58.47 -25.86 37.15
C GLY A 32 59.33 -25.14 38.17
N GLY A 33 58.72 -24.97 39.37
CA GLY A 33 59.42 -24.68 40.64
C GLY A 33 58.41 -24.52 41.76
N HIS A 34 58.23 -25.59 42.53
CA HIS A 34 57.49 -25.59 43.83
C HIS A 34 58.14 -24.68 44.88
N THR A 35 57.30 -23.74 45.41
CA THR A 35 57.37 -23.44 46.89
C THR A 35 56.00 -22.88 47.29
N GLY A 36 55.39 -23.40 48.36
CA GLY A 36 54.06 -23.04 48.87
C GLY A 36 54.00 -21.64 49.48
N GLY A 37 52.87 -21.07 49.34
CA GLY A 37 52.45 -19.83 49.95
C GLY A 37 51.03 -19.58 49.56
N GLY A 38 50.10 -19.34 50.51
CA GLY A 38 48.69 -19.26 50.37
C GLY A 38 48.26 -18.43 49.20
N GLY A 39 47.48 -19.07 48.31
CA GLY A 39 46.80 -18.41 47.20
C GLY A 39 45.69 -17.53 47.69
N GLU A 40 45.89 -16.23 47.63
CA GLU A 40 44.74 -15.32 47.41
C GLU A 40 44.22 -15.65 46.02
N GLU A 41 43.11 -16.38 45.92
CA GLU A 41 42.30 -16.44 44.69
C GLU A 41 41.97 -15.01 44.32
N ASN A 42 42.44 -14.54 43.17
CA ASN A 42 41.96 -13.36 42.52
C ASN A 42 40.45 -13.56 42.25
N MET A 43 39.61 -13.16 43.20
CA MET A 43 38.21 -12.94 42.94
C MET A 43 38.16 -11.80 41.91
N GLU A 44 37.74 -12.08 40.69
CA GLU A 44 37.28 -11.06 39.75
C GLU A 44 36.24 -10.23 40.52
N GLU A 45 36.49 -8.93 40.65
CA GLU A 45 35.69 -7.99 41.44
C GLU A 45 34.29 -7.90 40.75
N PHE A 46 33.29 -8.60 41.31
CA PHE A 46 31.90 -8.53 40.82
C PHE A 46 31.42 -7.09 40.96
N ILE A 47 31.22 -6.43 39.85
CA ILE A 47 30.83 -5.03 39.81
C ILE A 47 29.32 -4.95 39.92
N ILE A 48 28.80 -4.53 41.07
CA ILE A 48 27.40 -4.09 41.28
C ILE A 48 27.32 -2.60 40.92
N ARG A 49 26.29 -2.21 40.17
CA ARG A 49 26.04 -0.81 39.78
C ARG A 49 24.58 -0.45 39.98
N ASN A 50 24.34 0.75 40.48
CA ASN A 50 23.04 1.40 40.44
C ASN A 50 22.72 1.75 39.00
N LEU A 51 21.48 1.56 38.56
CA LEU A 51 21.07 1.90 37.16
C LEU A 51 21.01 3.42 36.90
N GLY A 52 21.20 4.23 37.94
CA GLY A 52 21.30 5.69 37.84
C GLY A 52 19.98 6.39 37.55
N GLN A 53 20.02 7.73 37.42
CA GLN A 53 18.88 8.63 37.46
C GLN A 53 17.92 8.47 36.27
N VAL A 54 18.27 7.73 35.22
CA VAL A 54 17.33 7.42 34.11
C VAL A 54 16.27 6.41 34.58
N VAL A 55 16.71 5.35 35.27
CA VAL A 55 15.83 4.30 35.82
C VAL A 55 15.40 4.60 37.23
N ASN A 56 16.34 4.89 38.13
CA ASN A 56 16.08 5.20 39.51
C ASN A 56 15.80 6.70 39.74
N THR A 57 14.91 7.02 40.65
CA THR A 57 14.52 8.38 41.02
C THR A 57 14.56 8.54 42.54
N PRO A 58 14.32 9.72 43.11
CA PRO A 58 14.12 9.86 44.56
C PRO A 58 12.91 9.09 45.12
N ASP A 59 12.02 8.59 44.25
CA ASP A 59 10.87 7.78 44.59
C ASP A 59 11.27 6.29 44.78
N LEU A 60 10.34 5.36 44.66
CA LEU A 60 10.60 3.92 44.79
C LEU A 60 10.70 3.28 43.37
N GLU A 61 11.79 2.56 43.13
CA GLU A 61 11.93 1.70 41.94
C GLU A 61 12.24 0.27 42.41
N TYR A 62 11.38 -0.68 41.97
CA TYR A 62 11.53 -2.06 42.41
C TYR A 62 10.94 -3.04 41.39
N ALA A 63 11.02 -4.34 41.68
CA ALA A 63 10.51 -5.42 40.87
C ALA A 63 10.96 -5.36 39.40
N PRO A 64 12.29 -5.27 39.14
CA PRO A 64 12.78 -5.37 37.78
C PRO A 64 12.41 -6.72 37.19
N THR A 65 12.01 -6.72 35.91
CA THR A 65 11.79 -7.91 35.07
C THR A 65 12.44 -7.67 33.72
N ILE A 66 13.51 -8.41 33.46
CA ILE A 66 14.23 -8.31 32.16
C ILE A 66 13.75 -9.37 31.19
N THR A 67 13.58 -9.00 29.94
CA THR A 67 13.26 -9.97 28.86
C THR A 67 14.37 -10.99 28.65
N ALA A 68 14.03 -12.13 28.05
CA ALA A 68 14.97 -13.23 27.82
C ALA A 68 16.20 -12.79 27.00
N ASP A 69 16.04 -11.89 26.04
CA ASP A 69 17.14 -11.29 25.24
C ASP A 69 17.96 -10.23 26.01
N GLY A 70 17.49 -9.84 27.17
CA GLY A 70 18.16 -8.88 28.05
C GLY A 70 18.09 -7.43 27.62
N LYS A 71 17.15 -7.05 26.75
CA LYS A 71 17.09 -5.70 26.18
C LYS A 71 15.96 -4.83 26.70
N THR A 72 14.87 -5.41 27.20
CA THR A 72 13.72 -4.66 27.72
C THR A 72 13.56 -4.90 29.20
N LEU A 73 13.62 -3.83 29.98
CA LEU A 73 13.44 -3.83 31.44
C LEU A 73 12.07 -3.26 31.78
N TYR A 74 11.23 -4.08 32.39
CA TYR A 74 10.02 -3.67 33.07
C TYR A 74 10.34 -3.49 34.57
N PHE A 75 9.74 -2.52 35.19
CA PHE A 75 9.89 -2.29 36.62
C PHE A 75 8.72 -1.49 37.19
N VAL A 76 8.58 -1.49 38.49
CA VAL A 76 7.54 -0.77 39.20
C VAL A 76 8.11 0.50 39.80
N SER A 77 7.34 1.60 39.69
CA SER A 77 7.69 2.86 40.31
C SER A 77 6.44 3.67 40.67
N ASN A 78 6.52 4.39 41.82
CA ASN A 78 5.50 5.36 42.21
C ASN A 78 5.88 6.80 41.79
N ARG A 79 6.80 6.95 40.85
CA ARG A 79 7.23 8.26 40.33
C ARG A 79 6.08 9.06 39.76
N ASN A 80 6.09 10.35 40.02
CA ASN A 80 5.14 11.28 39.41
C ASN A 80 5.74 11.88 38.13
N ALA A 81 5.57 11.19 37.03
CA ALA A 81 6.10 11.56 35.71
C ALA A 81 4.99 11.53 34.62
N PRO A 82 5.21 12.13 33.46
CA PRO A 82 4.23 12.08 32.34
C PRO A 82 3.82 10.64 32.03
N GLY A 83 2.53 10.37 32.04
CA GLY A 83 1.96 9.06 31.80
C GLY A 83 1.62 8.26 33.06
N SER A 84 2.01 8.68 34.29
CA SER A 84 1.58 8.03 35.53
C SER A 84 0.06 7.97 35.61
N VAL A 85 -0.46 6.79 35.95
CA VAL A 85 -1.92 6.55 36.08
C VAL A 85 -2.33 6.71 37.56
N GLY A 86 -1.48 6.31 38.48
CA GLY A 86 -1.66 6.47 39.91
C GLY A 86 -1.02 5.31 40.69
N GLY A 87 -0.89 5.43 41.97
CA GLY A 87 -0.33 4.37 42.80
C GLY A 87 1.09 3.96 42.42
N HIS A 88 1.29 2.66 42.31
CA HIS A 88 2.52 2.04 41.82
C HIS A 88 2.25 1.50 40.41
N ASP A 89 2.93 2.05 39.41
CA ASP A 89 2.75 1.72 37.98
C ASP A 89 3.91 0.91 37.45
N PHE A 90 3.66 0.08 36.42
CA PHE A 90 4.71 -0.50 35.58
C PHE A 90 5.28 0.52 34.60
N TRP A 91 6.57 0.54 34.50
CA TRP A 91 7.35 1.33 33.54
C TRP A 91 8.23 0.40 32.71
N VAL A 92 8.48 0.78 31.48
CA VAL A 92 9.32 0.02 30.56
C VAL A 92 10.44 0.89 30.01
N SER A 93 11.63 0.33 29.93
CA SER A 93 12.83 0.96 29.38
C SER A 93 13.60 -0.06 28.55
N THR A 94 14.26 0.38 27.49
CA THR A 94 14.96 -0.50 26.54
C THR A 94 16.41 -0.12 26.39
N LYS A 95 17.21 -1.04 25.82
CA LYS A 95 18.59 -0.80 25.42
C LYS A 95 18.91 -1.60 24.16
N ASP A 96 19.87 -1.12 23.36
CA ASP A 96 20.19 -1.72 22.07
C ASP A 96 20.91 -3.07 22.20
N ASN A 97 21.84 -3.17 23.17
CA ASN A 97 22.62 -4.37 23.40
C ASN A 97 22.42 -4.87 24.84
N ARG A 98 22.37 -6.21 25.00
CA ARG A 98 22.22 -6.89 26.29
C ARG A 98 23.24 -6.45 27.35
N LEU A 99 24.47 -6.20 26.96
CA LEU A 99 25.56 -5.79 27.86
C LEU A 99 25.64 -4.28 28.12
N ASP A 100 24.84 -3.47 27.43
CA ASP A 100 24.80 -2.05 27.70
C ASP A 100 24.26 -1.78 29.13
N THR A 101 24.80 -0.76 29.74
CA THR A 101 24.40 -0.32 31.08
C THR A 101 23.48 0.90 31.06
N ILE A 102 23.23 1.46 29.86
CA ILE A 102 22.41 2.67 29.69
C ILE A 102 21.08 2.25 29.07
N PHE A 103 20.00 2.59 29.75
CA PHE A 103 18.63 2.40 29.29
C PHE A 103 18.05 3.68 28.72
N THR A 104 17.05 3.57 27.87
CA THR A 104 16.23 4.69 27.42
C THR A 104 15.41 5.29 28.57
N SER A 105 14.89 6.50 28.40
CA SER A 105 13.94 7.07 29.37
C SER A 105 12.72 6.17 29.50
N PRO A 106 12.31 5.80 30.72
CA PRO A 106 11.19 4.92 30.96
C PRO A 106 9.86 5.49 30.45
N VAL A 107 9.02 4.63 29.91
CA VAL A 107 7.66 4.92 29.45
C VAL A 107 6.69 4.15 30.33
N ASN A 108 5.59 4.81 30.79
CA ASN A 108 4.54 4.15 31.57
C ASN A 108 3.82 3.12 30.67
N LEU A 109 3.56 1.93 31.19
CA LEU A 109 2.93 0.84 30.44
C LEU A 109 1.46 1.13 30.09
N GLY A 110 0.80 1.98 30.88
CA GLY A 110 -0.56 2.42 30.64
C GLY A 110 -1.64 1.38 30.92
N ALA A 111 -2.88 1.79 30.66
CA ALA A 111 -4.01 0.88 30.78
C ALA A 111 -3.99 -0.15 29.62
N PRO A 112 -4.54 -1.37 29.83
CA PRO A 112 -5.31 -1.82 31.00
C PRO A 112 -4.46 -2.45 32.12
N VAL A 113 -3.13 -2.55 31.95
CA VAL A 113 -2.25 -3.14 32.97
C VAL A 113 -2.11 -2.19 34.15
N ASN A 114 -1.71 -0.93 33.92
CA ASN A 114 -1.70 0.08 34.97
C ASN A 114 -3.09 0.66 35.19
N THR A 115 -3.45 0.85 36.48
CA THR A 115 -4.71 1.44 36.91
C THR A 115 -4.47 2.57 37.93
N THR A 116 -5.52 3.14 38.52
CA THR A 116 -5.40 4.11 39.60
C THR A 116 -5.03 3.47 40.93
N LEU A 117 -4.88 2.15 40.95
CA LEU A 117 -4.54 1.36 42.14
C LEU A 117 -3.04 1.03 42.13
N ASN A 118 -2.65 -0.06 42.76
CA ASN A 118 -1.25 -0.46 42.85
C ASN A 118 -1.04 -1.74 42.00
N GLU A 119 -0.17 -1.63 41.05
CA GLU A 119 0.38 -2.75 40.32
C GLU A 119 1.79 -3.07 40.87
N GLY A 120 2.11 -4.33 40.92
CA GLY A 120 3.36 -4.84 41.51
C GLY A 120 4.08 -5.82 40.61
N VAL A 121 4.98 -6.58 41.11
CA VAL A 121 5.90 -7.50 40.47
C VAL A 121 5.31 -8.20 39.22
N ALA A 122 6.06 -8.21 38.12
CA ALA A 122 5.68 -8.92 36.92
C ALA A 122 6.66 -10.05 36.59
N SER A 123 6.21 -10.96 35.73
CA SER A 123 7.02 -11.94 35.01
C SER A 123 6.52 -12.04 33.58
N ILE A 124 7.44 -12.04 32.63
CA ILE A 124 7.10 -12.06 31.22
C ILE A 124 7.47 -13.44 30.67
N SER A 125 6.58 -14.00 29.82
CA SER A 125 6.85 -15.25 29.11
C SER A 125 8.12 -15.12 28.23
N ALA A 126 8.78 -16.23 27.97
CA ALA A 126 10.06 -16.23 27.23
C ALA A 126 9.93 -15.69 25.79
N ASP A 127 8.73 -15.77 25.21
CA ASP A 127 8.39 -15.20 23.90
C ASP A 127 7.95 -13.72 23.98
N GLY A 128 7.84 -13.16 25.19
CA GLY A 128 7.44 -11.78 25.41
C GLY A 128 5.95 -11.48 25.16
N GLN A 129 5.11 -12.50 24.94
CA GLN A 129 3.72 -12.30 24.51
C GLN A 129 2.71 -12.31 25.68
N VAL A 130 3.11 -12.79 26.87
CA VAL A 130 2.25 -12.84 28.04
C VAL A 130 2.97 -12.22 29.24
N ILE A 131 2.29 -11.34 29.94
CA ILE A 131 2.74 -10.79 31.23
C ILE A 131 1.86 -11.34 32.36
N TYR A 132 2.49 -11.91 33.39
CA TYR A 132 1.87 -12.26 34.65
C TYR A 132 2.25 -11.18 35.66
N PHE A 133 1.30 -10.60 36.35
CA PHE A 133 1.60 -9.49 37.26
C PHE A 133 0.69 -9.46 38.46
N THR A 134 1.15 -8.83 39.51
CA THR A 134 0.39 -8.58 40.70
C THR A 134 -0.39 -7.28 40.59
N ALA A 135 -1.66 -7.30 40.97
CA ALA A 135 -2.44 -6.08 41.14
C ALA A 135 -3.25 -6.15 42.44
N CYS A 136 -3.32 -5.03 43.15
CA CYS A 136 -3.92 -4.99 44.48
C CYS A 136 -5.23 -4.19 44.50
N ASN A 137 -6.21 -4.66 45.24
CA ASN A 137 -7.48 -3.97 45.49
C ASN A 137 -8.34 -3.74 44.26
N ARG A 138 -8.15 -4.51 43.17
CA ARG A 138 -9.04 -4.43 41.98
C ARG A 138 -10.43 -4.97 42.32
N GLU A 139 -11.45 -4.44 41.66
CA GLU A 139 -12.86 -4.83 41.91
C GLU A 139 -13.14 -6.31 41.63
N ASP A 140 -12.40 -6.95 40.73
CA ASP A 140 -12.51 -8.37 40.39
C ASP A 140 -11.54 -9.25 41.19
N GLY A 141 -10.79 -8.66 42.15
CA GLY A 141 -9.86 -9.37 43.02
C GLY A 141 -10.58 -10.31 44.01
N LEU A 142 -9.83 -11.29 44.54
CA LEU A 142 -10.26 -12.24 45.56
C LEU A 142 -9.68 -11.89 46.91
N GLY A 143 -8.42 -11.44 46.94
CA GLY A 143 -7.65 -11.09 48.12
C GLY A 143 -7.19 -9.64 48.14
N ASP A 144 -6.24 -9.32 49.04
CA ASP A 144 -5.64 -7.99 49.09
C ASP A 144 -4.84 -7.67 47.81
N CYS A 145 -4.11 -8.65 47.30
CA CYS A 145 -3.45 -8.60 45.99
C CYS A 145 -3.60 -9.96 45.30
N ASP A 146 -3.81 -9.93 44.04
CA ASP A 146 -4.02 -11.10 43.16
C ASP A 146 -3.04 -11.09 41.99
N ILE A 147 -2.82 -12.26 41.41
CA ILE A 147 -2.05 -12.43 40.18
C ILE A 147 -3.00 -12.39 39.00
N TYR A 148 -2.64 -11.56 38.02
CA TYR A 148 -3.31 -11.37 36.76
C TYR A 148 -2.41 -11.80 35.60
N GLU A 149 -3.00 -12.02 34.44
CA GLU A 149 -2.28 -12.15 33.19
C GLU A 149 -2.82 -11.15 32.16
N ALA A 150 -1.99 -10.77 31.18
CA ALA A 150 -2.40 -10.05 30.00
C ALA A 150 -1.59 -10.55 28.79
N GLU A 151 -2.18 -10.44 27.61
CA GLU A 151 -1.59 -10.84 26.34
C GLU A 151 -1.13 -9.59 25.58
N LEU A 152 -0.01 -9.68 24.87
CA LEU A 152 0.50 -8.63 24.00
C LEU A 152 -0.09 -8.80 22.59
N ASP A 153 -0.90 -7.83 22.16
CA ASP A 153 -1.36 -7.73 20.76
C ASP A 153 -0.72 -6.51 20.11
N GLY A 154 0.24 -6.79 19.22
CA GLY A 154 1.06 -5.74 18.67
C GLY A 154 1.95 -5.06 19.71
N THR A 155 1.64 -3.84 20.06
CA THR A 155 2.34 -3.04 21.10
C THR A 155 1.48 -2.80 22.34
N GLU A 156 0.25 -3.32 22.37
CA GLU A 156 -0.70 -3.08 23.44
C GLU A 156 -0.97 -4.35 24.24
N TRP A 157 -0.96 -4.23 25.59
CA TRP A 157 -1.40 -5.30 26.46
C TRP A 157 -2.92 -5.33 26.51
N ILE A 158 -3.50 -6.51 26.26
CA ILE A 158 -4.95 -6.72 26.19
C ILE A 158 -5.37 -7.91 27.04
N ASN A 159 -6.65 -8.19 27.14
CA ASN A 159 -7.21 -9.39 27.79
C ASN A 159 -6.76 -9.59 29.24
N VAL A 160 -6.66 -8.50 30.00
CA VAL A 160 -6.32 -8.59 31.44
C VAL A 160 -7.32 -9.49 32.16
N ARG A 161 -6.80 -10.54 32.78
CA ARG A 161 -7.60 -11.56 33.46
C ARG A 161 -7.04 -11.89 34.85
N ASN A 162 -7.92 -11.90 35.92
CA ASN A 162 -7.56 -12.43 37.22
C ASN A 162 -7.43 -13.97 37.15
N LEU A 163 -6.34 -14.52 37.65
CA LEU A 163 -6.10 -15.97 37.71
C LEU A 163 -6.76 -16.58 38.93
N ARG A 164 -8.11 -16.55 38.94
CA ARG A 164 -8.92 -17.01 40.06
C ARG A 164 -8.65 -18.42 40.54
N GLU A 165 -8.15 -19.27 39.62
CA GLU A 165 -7.80 -20.65 39.92
C GLU A 165 -6.54 -20.81 40.79
N ILE A 166 -5.70 -19.77 40.87
CA ILE A 166 -4.50 -19.78 41.71
C ILE A 166 -4.58 -18.78 42.86
N ASN A 167 -5.39 -17.74 42.75
CA ASN A 167 -5.53 -16.70 43.78
C ASN A 167 -6.38 -17.19 44.95
N SER A 168 -6.14 -16.64 46.14
CA SER A 168 -6.84 -16.92 47.40
C SER A 168 -7.55 -15.66 47.93
N SER A 169 -8.18 -15.77 49.11
CA SER A 169 -8.71 -14.60 49.81
C SER A 169 -7.64 -13.81 50.58
N ASP A 170 -6.41 -14.24 50.52
CA ASP A 170 -5.28 -13.66 51.25
C ASP A 170 -4.41 -12.86 50.24
N TRP A 171 -3.11 -12.79 50.47
CA TRP A 171 -2.18 -12.06 49.60
C TRP A 171 -1.41 -13.02 48.70
N ASP A 172 -1.66 -12.93 47.38
CA ASP A 172 -1.00 -13.69 46.30
C ASP A 172 -0.22 -12.74 45.40
N SER A 173 1.09 -12.96 45.20
CA SER A 173 1.95 -11.96 44.58
C SER A 173 3.22 -12.56 43.98
N GLN A 174 3.99 -11.72 43.28
CA GLN A 174 5.34 -11.99 42.79
C GLN A 174 5.43 -13.24 41.90
N PRO A 175 4.69 -13.25 40.81
CA PRO A 175 4.71 -14.37 39.86
C PRO A 175 6.07 -14.50 39.17
N SER A 176 6.48 -15.76 38.88
CA SER A 176 7.61 -16.10 38.03
C SER A 176 7.24 -17.29 37.16
N ILE A 177 7.13 -17.06 35.84
CA ILE A 177 6.74 -18.09 34.88
C ILE A 177 7.95 -18.85 34.37
N SER A 178 7.85 -20.17 34.21
CA SER A 178 8.88 -20.96 33.54
C SER A 178 8.94 -20.64 32.05
N SER A 179 10.11 -20.84 31.42
CA SER A 179 10.31 -20.52 30.00
C SER A 179 9.42 -21.33 29.05
N ASP A 180 8.93 -22.49 29.47
CA ASP A 180 7.96 -23.30 28.71
C ASP A 180 6.49 -22.83 28.88
N GLY A 181 6.28 -21.81 29.75
CA GLY A 181 4.95 -21.26 30.04
C GLY A 181 4.04 -22.19 30.86
N LYS A 182 4.57 -23.28 31.44
CA LYS A 182 3.72 -24.34 32.05
C LYS A 182 3.76 -24.38 33.57
N THR A 183 4.70 -23.70 34.20
CA THR A 183 4.79 -23.69 35.68
C THR A 183 4.92 -22.25 36.18
N LEU A 184 3.98 -21.83 37.00
CA LEU A 184 4.00 -20.53 37.66
C LEU A 184 4.44 -20.67 39.13
N TYR A 185 5.51 -20.01 39.48
CA TYR A 185 5.99 -19.81 40.85
C TYR A 185 5.45 -18.49 41.38
N PHE A 186 5.02 -18.44 42.62
CA PHE A 186 4.53 -17.19 43.24
C PHE A 186 4.58 -17.29 44.73
N ILE A 187 4.42 -16.19 45.45
CA ILE A 187 4.33 -16.16 46.90
C ILE A 187 2.90 -15.99 47.37
N SER A 188 2.60 -16.57 48.52
CA SER A 188 1.30 -16.51 49.16
C SER A 188 1.42 -16.68 50.67
N ASN A 189 0.60 -15.95 51.42
CA ASN A 189 0.45 -16.14 52.86
C ASN A 189 -0.86 -16.84 53.22
N ARG A 190 -1.43 -17.58 52.26
CA ARG A 190 -2.67 -18.35 52.41
C ARG A 190 -2.56 -19.38 53.55
N PRO A 191 -3.69 -19.81 54.13
CA PRO A 191 -3.68 -20.83 55.19
C PRO A 191 -2.93 -22.09 54.77
N GLY A 192 -1.97 -22.52 55.61
CA GLY A 192 -1.09 -23.65 55.32
C GLY A 192 0.37 -23.24 54.96
N ALA A 193 0.69 -21.92 54.95
CA ALA A 193 2.07 -21.45 54.90
C ALA A 193 2.83 -21.92 56.15
N MET A 194 4.14 -22.23 56.00
CA MET A 194 4.97 -22.82 57.04
C MET A 194 5.25 -21.86 58.22
N GLY A 195 5.28 -20.54 57.94
CA GLY A 195 5.44 -19.48 58.95
C GLY A 195 4.13 -18.94 59.53
N GLY A 196 2.97 -19.34 58.96
CA GLY A 196 1.66 -18.80 59.31
C GLY A 196 1.26 -17.61 58.42
N SER A 197 0.20 -16.87 58.84
CA SER A 197 -0.35 -15.78 58.01
C SER A 197 0.54 -14.53 57.92
N ASP A 198 1.54 -14.40 58.80
CA ASP A 198 2.42 -13.23 58.84
C ASP A 198 3.63 -13.37 57.90
N ASP A 199 3.91 -14.60 57.44
CA ASP A 199 5.05 -14.93 56.59
C ASP A 199 4.55 -15.61 55.26
N ALA A 200 5.07 -15.17 54.13
CA ALA A 200 4.72 -15.76 52.84
C ALA A 200 5.68 -16.89 52.47
N ASP A 201 5.11 -17.92 51.83
CA ASP A 201 5.83 -19.06 51.22
C ASP A 201 5.78 -19.01 49.70
N ILE A 202 6.71 -19.70 49.05
CA ILE A 202 6.69 -19.92 47.63
C ILE A 202 5.79 -21.12 47.31
N TYR A 203 4.83 -20.89 46.37
CA TYR A 203 3.91 -21.90 45.84
C TYR A 203 4.18 -22.11 44.36
N ILE A 204 3.73 -23.25 43.86
CA ILE A 204 3.73 -23.55 42.42
C ILE A 204 2.34 -23.95 41.94
N SER A 205 2.02 -23.54 40.72
CA SER A 205 0.86 -24.05 39.97
C SER A 205 1.31 -24.47 38.58
N ARG A 206 0.64 -25.48 37.99
CA ARG A 206 0.98 -25.98 36.66
C ARG A 206 -0.20 -25.85 35.70
N LEU A 207 0.11 -25.39 34.50
CA LEU A 207 -0.86 -25.31 33.41
C LEU A 207 -1.26 -26.71 32.98
N GLN A 208 -2.56 -27.01 33.00
CA GLN A 208 -3.10 -28.29 32.63
C GLN A 208 -3.45 -28.33 31.14
N SER A 209 -3.68 -29.52 30.61
CA SER A 209 -4.03 -29.72 29.19
C SER A 209 -5.36 -29.09 28.77
N ASP A 210 -6.21 -28.71 29.72
CA ASP A 210 -7.45 -27.97 29.49
C ASP A 210 -7.29 -26.44 29.50
N GLY A 211 -6.05 -25.94 29.63
CA GLY A 211 -5.71 -24.53 29.67
C GLY A 211 -5.95 -23.84 31.03
N ARG A 212 -6.25 -24.59 32.09
CA ARG A 212 -6.43 -24.06 33.46
C ARG A 212 -5.19 -24.30 34.29
N TRP A 213 -4.94 -23.41 35.25
CA TRP A 213 -3.92 -23.61 36.26
C TRP A 213 -4.38 -24.62 37.32
N SER A 214 -3.47 -25.48 37.75
CA SER A 214 -3.74 -26.43 38.87
C SER A 214 -3.91 -25.70 40.20
N GLU A 215 -4.52 -26.35 41.15
CA GLU A 215 -4.47 -25.89 42.54
C GLU A 215 -3.02 -25.65 42.99
N PRO A 216 -2.73 -24.51 43.65
CA PRO A 216 -1.39 -24.20 44.15
C PRO A 216 -0.87 -25.19 45.17
N VAL A 217 0.40 -25.55 45.01
CA VAL A 217 1.10 -26.47 45.94
C VAL A 217 2.23 -25.70 46.60
N ASN A 218 2.24 -25.71 47.96
CA ASN A 218 3.37 -25.17 48.72
C ASN A 218 4.66 -25.94 48.42
N MET A 219 5.75 -25.28 48.10
CA MET A 219 7.00 -25.98 47.79
C MET A 219 7.63 -26.68 48.98
N GLY A 220 7.30 -26.28 50.19
CA GLY A 220 7.85 -26.90 51.36
C GLY A 220 9.37 -26.81 51.54
N ALA A 221 9.92 -27.56 52.46
CA ALA A 221 11.38 -27.67 52.59
C ALA A 221 12.00 -28.43 51.39
N PRO A 222 13.18 -28.08 50.93
CA PRO A 222 14.13 -27.15 51.56
C PRO A 222 13.92 -25.68 51.14
N ILE A 223 12.93 -25.33 50.31
CA ILE A 223 12.75 -23.97 49.79
C ILE A 223 12.14 -23.07 50.89
N ASN A 224 10.96 -23.45 51.38
CA ASN A 224 10.21 -22.69 52.38
C ASN A 224 10.69 -23.00 53.78
N THR A 225 10.62 -22.01 54.64
CA THR A 225 10.98 -22.08 56.07
C THR A 225 9.82 -21.61 56.94
N LYS A 226 10.07 -21.36 58.25
CA LYS A 226 9.11 -20.73 59.17
C LYS A 226 9.15 -19.21 59.11
N LYS A 227 9.91 -18.62 58.19
CA LYS A 227 9.97 -17.19 57.96
C LYS A 227 9.68 -16.91 56.49
N ARG A 228 9.61 -15.62 56.17
CA ARG A 228 9.27 -15.16 54.83
C ARG A 228 10.23 -15.63 53.76
N GLU A 229 9.69 -16.24 52.72
CA GLU A 229 10.32 -16.39 51.42
C GLU A 229 9.68 -15.39 50.48
N ASP A 230 10.47 -14.81 49.56
CA ASP A 230 10.11 -13.67 48.72
C ASP A 230 10.79 -13.77 47.34
N SER A 231 10.24 -13.08 46.36
CA SER A 231 10.86 -12.84 45.06
C SER A 231 11.37 -14.08 44.31
N PRO A 232 10.55 -15.13 44.13
CA PRO A 232 10.97 -16.28 43.36
C PRO A 232 11.22 -15.87 41.90
N PHE A 233 12.36 -16.36 41.37
CA PHE A 233 12.69 -16.23 39.92
C PHE A 233 13.19 -17.56 39.43
N ILE A 234 12.38 -18.22 38.58
CA ILE A 234 12.78 -19.43 37.90
C ILE A 234 13.61 -19.06 36.69
N PHE A 235 14.90 -19.44 36.66
CA PHE A 235 15.77 -19.19 35.50
C PHE A 235 15.28 -19.94 34.27
N PRO A 236 15.36 -19.37 33.06
CA PRO A 236 15.07 -20.07 31.82
C PRO A 236 15.75 -21.47 31.78
N GLY A 237 14.94 -22.50 31.47
CA GLY A 237 15.36 -23.90 31.56
C GLY A 237 14.72 -24.64 32.74
N GLY A 238 14.15 -23.94 33.71
CA GLY A 238 13.34 -24.52 34.77
C GLY A 238 14.12 -25.30 35.83
N LYS A 239 15.45 -25.29 35.83
CA LYS A 239 16.30 -26.09 36.72
C LYS A 239 17.04 -25.29 37.81
N VAL A 240 16.96 -23.96 37.78
CA VAL A 240 17.60 -23.07 38.75
C VAL A 240 16.57 -22.08 39.27
N LEU A 241 16.33 -22.10 40.55
CA LEU A 241 15.40 -21.17 41.23
C LEU A 241 16.21 -20.22 42.11
N TYR A 242 16.07 -18.93 41.84
CA TYR A 242 16.54 -17.85 42.72
C TYR A 242 15.37 -17.36 43.59
N PHE A 243 15.63 -16.98 44.80
CA PHE A 243 14.62 -16.38 45.70
C PHE A 243 15.28 -15.61 46.80
N ALA A 244 14.52 -14.75 47.48
CA ALA A 244 14.94 -14.08 48.70
C ALA A 244 14.35 -14.77 49.90
N SER A 245 15.09 -14.87 51.00
CA SER A 245 14.62 -15.50 52.25
C SER A 245 15.19 -14.86 53.46
N ALA A 246 14.39 -14.77 54.55
CA ALA A 246 14.76 -14.41 55.90
C ALA A 246 15.03 -15.64 56.78
N GLY A 247 14.74 -16.86 56.28
CA GLY A 247 14.73 -18.08 57.10
C GLY A 247 16.00 -18.94 56.96
N HIS A 248 16.76 -18.82 55.88
CA HIS A 248 17.94 -19.63 55.62
C HIS A 248 19.23 -19.09 56.25
N GLY A 249 19.14 -17.97 56.96
CA GLY A 249 20.30 -17.25 57.52
C GLY A 249 21.01 -16.45 56.41
N GLY A 250 21.80 -15.47 56.79
CA GLY A 250 22.43 -14.59 55.79
C GLY A 250 23.11 -13.39 56.43
N PHE A 251 23.20 -12.31 55.64
CA PHE A 251 23.90 -11.07 56.04
C PHE A 251 22.94 -9.99 56.53
N GLY A 252 21.69 -10.03 56.04
CA GLY A 252 20.71 -8.99 56.22
C GLY A 252 19.35 -9.48 56.69
N LYS A 253 18.31 -8.79 56.22
CA LYS A 253 16.89 -9.11 56.50
C LYS A 253 16.37 -10.18 55.54
N LEU A 254 16.40 -9.85 54.22
CA LEU A 254 16.15 -10.77 53.13
C LEU A 254 17.42 -10.86 52.28
N ASP A 255 17.93 -12.06 52.13
CA ASP A 255 19.11 -12.37 51.29
C ASP A 255 18.73 -13.25 50.13
N PHE A 256 19.47 -13.14 49.03
CA PHE A 256 19.28 -14.02 47.87
C PHE A 256 19.90 -15.39 48.08
N PHE A 257 19.12 -16.41 47.71
CA PHE A 257 19.51 -17.82 47.68
C PHE A 257 19.24 -18.39 46.27
N VAL A 258 19.94 -19.48 45.99
CA VAL A 258 19.77 -20.25 44.76
C VAL A 258 19.66 -21.72 45.05
N CYS A 259 18.71 -22.41 44.41
CA CYS A 259 18.55 -23.87 44.40
C CYS A 259 18.61 -24.41 43.00
N ARG A 260 19.01 -25.68 42.86
CA ARG A 260 19.06 -26.42 41.62
C ARG A 260 18.15 -27.64 41.72
N MET A 261 17.46 -27.90 40.65
CA MET A 261 16.71 -29.14 40.50
C MET A 261 17.71 -30.28 40.28
N GLN A 262 17.53 -31.34 41.03
CA GLN A 262 18.35 -32.56 40.95
C GLN A 262 17.73 -33.52 39.93
N ASP A 263 18.47 -34.57 39.55
CA ASP A 263 18.02 -35.53 38.53
C ASP A 263 16.78 -36.33 38.98
N ASP A 264 16.50 -36.40 40.28
CA ASP A 264 15.29 -37.02 40.84
C ASP A 264 14.09 -36.08 40.90
N GLY A 265 14.22 -34.84 40.42
CA GLY A 265 13.18 -33.82 40.42
C GLY A 265 13.02 -33.07 41.75
N THR A 266 13.88 -33.30 42.73
CA THR A 266 13.91 -32.56 44.02
C THR A 266 14.81 -31.32 43.92
N TRP A 267 14.56 -30.34 44.79
CA TRP A 267 15.42 -29.15 44.89
C TRP A 267 16.59 -29.36 45.87
N SER A 268 17.76 -28.86 45.51
CA SER A 268 18.96 -28.85 46.36
C SER A 268 18.72 -27.96 47.61
N GLN A 269 19.56 -28.09 48.61
CA GLN A 269 19.58 -27.11 49.72
C GLN A 269 19.91 -25.72 49.16
N PRO A 270 19.26 -24.63 49.68
CA PRO A 270 19.53 -23.28 49.27
C PRO A 270 20.98 -22.85 49.55
N GLU A 271 21.62 -22.31 48.53
CA GLU A 271 22.96 -21.71 48.57
C GLU A 271 22.80 -20.18 48.65
N ASN A 272 23.37 -19.53 49.68
CA ASN A 272 23.40 -18.08 49.78
C ASN A 272 24.28 -17.48 48.68
N LEU A 273 23.81 -16.48 47.92
CA LEU A 273 24.61 -15.83 46.87
C LEU A 273 25.81 -15.04 47.42
N GLY A 274 25.83 -14.72 48.69
CA GLY A 274 26.95 -14.06 49.31
C GLY A 274 27.15 -12.61 48.88
N LYS A 275 28.26 -12.05 49.32
CA LYS A 275 28.72 -10.74 48.83
C LYS A 275 29.25 -10.84 47.39
N PRO A 276 29.12 -9.82 46.57
CA PRO A 276 28.56 -8.48 46.89
C PRO A 276 27.02 -8.37 46.68
N PHE A 277 26.33 -9.46 46.39
CA PHE A 277 24.87 -9.41 46.14
C PHE A 277 24.10 -9.16 47.43
N ASN A 278 24.38 -9.94 48.44
CA ASN A 278 23.72 -9.83 49.75
C ASN A 278 24.45 -8.85 50.67
N THR A 279 23.70 -7.99 51.35
CA THR A 279 24.17 -6.96 52.26
C THR A 279 23.48 -7.06 53.65
N SER A 280 23.58 -6.04 54.51
CA SER A 280 22.81 -5.94 55.74
C SER A 280 21.37 -5.47 55.54
N GLU A 281 21.02 -5.05 54.36
CA GLU A 281 19.68 -4.52 53.98
C GLU A 281 18.79 -5.62 53.41
N ASP A 282 17.65 -5.22 52.77
CA ASP A 282 16.82 -6.13 52.01
C ASP A 282 17.26 -6.20 50.56
N GLU A 283 17.50 -7.42 50.05
CA GLU A 283 17.68 -7.72 48.65
C GLU A 283 16.46 -8.46 48.11
N ARG A 284 15.82 -7.92 47.02
CA ARG A 284 14.54 -8.44 46.48
C ARG A 284 14.47 -8.37 44.96
N PHE A 285 13.55 -9.13 44.39
CA PHE A 285 13.13 -9.05 43.00
C PHE A 285 14.26 -9.30 42.02
N ILE A 286 14.95 -10.41 42.24
CA ILE A 286 16.04 -10.83 41.34
C ILE A 286 15.47 -11.27 39.99
N THR A 287 16.11 -10.86 38.87
CA THR A 287 15.80 -11.30 37.54
C THR A 287 17.06 -11.35 36.65
N LEU A 288 17.11 -12.30 35.72
CA LEU A 288 18.23 -12.51 34.81
C LEU A 288 17.72 -12.72 33.38
N PRO A 289 18.45 -12.21 32.37
CA PRO A 289 18.21 -12.63 30.99
C PRO A 289 18.58 -14.09 30.74
N ALA A 290 18.22 -14.66 29.61
CA ALA A 290 18.52 -16.07 29.28
C ALA A 290 20.03 -16.41 29.34
N ALA A 291 20.90 -15.44 29.06
CA ALA A 291 22.35 -15.63 29.12
C ALA A 291 22.84 -15.90 30.55
N GLY A 292 22.09 -15.46 31.56
CA GLY A 292 22.42 -15.68 33.00
C GLY A 292 23.68 -15.01 33.51
N ASP A 293 24.24 -14.09 32.74
CA ASP A 293 25.53 -13.41 33.02
C ASP A 293 25.37 -12.02 33.65
N VAL A 294 24.15 -11.47 33.56
CA VAL A 294 23.78 -10.19 34.20
C VAL A 294 22.56 -10.41 35.07
N VAL A 295 22.61 -9.88 36.27
CA VAL A 295 21.47 -9.91 37.20
C VAL A 295 20.95 -8.50 37.43
N TYR A 296 19.64 -8.36 37.57
CA TYR A 296 18.98 -7.16 38.00
C TYR A 296 18.23 -7.47 39.31
N PHE A 297 18.22 -6.53 40.25
CA PHE A 297 17.54 -6.69 41.50
C PHE A 297 17.26 -5.34 42.17
N ALA A 298 16.39 -5.32 43.14
CA ALA A 298 16.14 -4.13 43.94
C ALA A 298 16.74 -4.27 45.35
N SER A 299 17.29 -3.18 45.87
CA SER A 299 17.89 -3.16 47.22
C SER A 299 17.84 -1.75 47.85
N GLU A 300 17.80 -1.71 49.19
CA GLU A 300 17.96 -0.49 50.01
C GLU A 300 19.44 -0.16 50.28
N ARG A 301 20.35 -0.86 49.63
CA ARG A 301 21.81 -0.72 49.79
C ARG A 301 22.33 0.70 49.54
N LYS A 302 23.40 1.07 50.22
CA LYS A 302 24.00 2.42 50.12
C LYS A 302 25.49 2.42 49.73
N ASP A 303 26.06 1.25 49.53
CA ASP A 303 27.49 1.06 49.28
C ASP A 303 27.92 1.41 47.86
N VAL A 304 27.03 1.36 46.85
CA VAL A 304 27.31 1.60 45.43
C VAL A 304 26.47 2.72 44.81
N GLY A 305 26.03 3.67 45.62
CA GLY A 305 25.16 4.75 45.18
C GLY A 305 23.66 4.39 45.35
N ASN A 306 22.89 5.40 45.65
CA ASN A 306 21.44 5.29 45.91
C ASN A 306 20.80 6.63 45.51
N GLU A 307 19.71 6.58 44.71
CA GLU A 307 18.96 7.77 44.29
C GLU A 307 17.69 7.95 45.15
N GLY A 308 17.07 6.84 45.60
CA GLY A 308 15.85 6.79 46.41
C GLY A 308 15.99 5.96 47.71
N THR A 309 14.90 5.33 48.12
CA THR A 309 14.86 4.41 49.29
C THR A 309 15.03 2.95 48.86
N LEU A 310 14.53 2.59 47.69
CA LEU A 310 14.66 1.27 47.07
C LEU A 310 14.95 1.50 45.58
N ASP A 311 16.12 1.09 45.16
CA ASP A 311 16.65 1.31 43.80
C ASP A 311 16.91 -0.01 43.11
N ILE A 312 16.94 0.05 41.76
CA ILE A 312 17.30 -1.09 40.91
C ILE A 312 18.80 -1.06 40.61
N TYR A 313 19.42 -2.20 40.82
CA TYR A 313 20.84 -2.45 40.57
C TYR A 313 21.04 -3.51 39.50
N MET A 314 22.20 -3.49 38.88
CA MET A 314 22.67 -4.57 38.01
C MET A 314 24.02 -5.09 38.51
N GLY A 315 24.28 -6.36 38.28
CA GLY A 315 25.56 -7.00 38.57
C GLY A 315 25.92 -8.08 37.57
N LEU A 316 27.21 -8.45 37.51
CA LEU A 316 27.67 -9.59 36.73
C LEU A 316 27.57 -10.85 37.59
N LEU A 317 27.02 -11.91 37.04
CA LEU A 317 26.88 -13.21 37.66
C LEU A 317 27.38 -14.29 36.71
N PRO A 318 28.27 -15.21 37.12
CA PRO A 318 28.67 -16.32 36.26
C PRO A 318 27.46 -17.19 35.91
N PRO A 319 27.25 -17.51 34.62
CA PRO A 319 26.14 -18.37 34.17
C PRO A 319 26.22 -19.74 34.84
N ARG A 320 25.09 -20.24 35.33
CA ARG A 320 25.00 -21.54 36.02
C ARG A 320 24.50 -22.68 35.16
N THR A 321 23.91 -22.36 34.03
CA THR A 321 23.44 -23.29 32.98
C THR A 321 23.70 -22.67 31.62
N VAL A 322 23.73 -23.50 30.57
CA VAL A 322 23.89 -23.02 29.23
C VAL A 322 22.54 -23.06 28.52
N THR A 323 22.15 -21.92 28.01
CA THR A 323 20.87 -21.77 27.29
C THR A 323 21.09 -21.29 25.86
N VAL A 324 20.15 -21.58 25.01
CA VAL A 324 20.02 -21.01 23.66
C VAL A 324 18.73 -20.24 23.56
N LEU A 325 18.82 -18.99 23.09
CA LEU A 325 17.66 -18.22 22.65
C LEU A 325 17.47 -18.45 21.17
N ILE A 326 16.30 -18.98 20.77
CA ILE A 326 15.89 -19.09 19.38
C ILE A 326 14.89 -17.97 19.12
N ALA A 327 15.20 -17.12 18.14
CA ALA A 327 14.38 -15.97 17.80
C ALA A 327 14.34 -15.75 16.28
N GLY A 328 13.35 -15.03 15.79
CA GLY A 328 13.22 -14.65 14.40
C GLY A 328 11.89 -13.98 14.13
N ARG A 329 11.61 -13.72 12.87
CA ARG A 329 10.33 -13.16 12.44
C ARG A 329 9.77 -13.90 11.24
N ILE A 330 8.43 -13.88 11.10
CA ILE A 330 7.75 -14.27 9.89
C ILE A 330 7.37 -12.99 9.15
N TYR A 331 7.74 -12.90 7.87
CA TYR A 331 7.46 -11.71 7.09
C TYR A 331 7.22 -12.03 5.62
N ASP A 332 6.47 -11.17 4.98
CA ASP A 332 6.24 -11.20 3.53
C ASP A 332 7.46 -10.63 2.81
N VAL A 333 8.09 -11.43 1.96
CA VAL A 333 9.31 -11.04 1.22
C VAL A 333 9.08 -9.89 0.24
N CYS A 334 7.85 -9.74 -0.20
CA CYS A 334 7.45 -8.75 -1.18
C CYS A 334 7.23 -7.36 -0.55
N THR A 335 6.54 -7.32 0.56
CA THR A 335 6.14 -6.08 1.23
C THR A 335 6.98 -5.74 2.45
N ASP A 336 7.89 -6.63 2.86
CA ASP A 336 8.59 -6.63 4.16
C ASP A 336 7.61 -6.53 5.36
N GLY A 337 6.35 -6.89 5.11
CA GLY A 337 5.28 -6.82 6.11
C GLY A 337 5.33 -8.01 7.06
N ASN A 338 5.20 -7.75 8.34
CA ASN A 338 5.19 -8.77 9.38
C ASN A 338 3.92 -9.63 9.28
N LEU A 339 4.06 -10.93 9.53
CA LEU A 339 2.97 -11.89 9.38
C LEU A 339 2.70 -12.61 10.72
N PRO A 340 1.44 -12.69 11.16
CA PRO A 340 1.07 -13.50 12.31
C PRO A 340 1.10 -14.98 11.94
N GLY A 341 1.63 -15.81 12.83
CA GLY A 341 1.69 -17.26 12.64
C GLY A 341 1.93 -18.01 13.93
N GLU A 342 1.69 -19.31 13.90
CA GLU A 342 1.99 -20.23 15.00
C GLU A 342 3.01 -21.26 14.52
N LEU A 343 4.10 -21.43 15.25
CA LEU A 343 5.23 -22.30 14.92
C LEU A 343 5.36 -23.38 16.01
N SER A 344 5.48 -24.64 15.59
CA SER A 344 5.81 -25.76 16.44
C SER A 344 7.26 -26.18 16.21
N PHE A 345 8.00 -26.34 17.29
CA PHE A 345 9.40 -26.72 17.30
C PHE A 345 9.55 -28.11 17.91
N THR A 346 10.00 -29.09 17.13
CA THR A 346 10.09 -30.49 17.55
C THR A 346 11.54 -30.98 17.47
N ASN A 347 12.05 -31.53 18.54
CA ASN A 347 13.36 -32.20 18.53
C ASN A 347 13.30 -33.42 17.62
N THR A 348 14.13 -33.45 16.58
CA THR A 348 14.09 -34.52 15.56
C THR A 348 14.60 -35.87 16.08
N THR A 349 15.40 -35.90 17.16
CA THR A 349 15.95 -37.09 17.77
C THR A 349 14.95 -37.76 18.71
N THR A 350 14.28 -36.98 19.55
CA THR A 350 13.33 -37.50 20.54
C THR A 350 11.87 -37.53 20.03
N GLY A 351 11.55 -36.74 19.01
CA GLY A 351 10.18 -36.55 18.51
C GLY A 351 9.32 -35.70 19.43
N GLU A 352 9.88 -35.09 20.45
CA GLU A 352 9.17 -34.28 21.42
C GLU A 352 9.04 -32.83 20.95
N VAL A 353 7.86 -32.19 21.13
CA VAL A 353 7.66 -30.78 20.89
C VAL A 353 8.33 -29.99 22.02
N VAL A 354 9.43 -29.33 21.71
CA VAL A 354 10.21 -28.54 22.69
C VAL A 354 9.56 -27.19 22.97
N HIS A 355 8.89 -26.60 21.98
CA HIS A 355 8.19 -25.34 22.11
C HIS A 355 7.14 -25.12 21.02
N THR A 356 6.12 -24.33 21.35
CA THR A 356 5.17 -23.76 20.38
C THR A 356 5.17 -22.26 20.57
N ALA A 357 5.55 -21.50 19.55
CA ALA A 357 5.59 -20.05 19.59
C ALA A 357 4.50 -19.45 18.69
N LYS A 358 3.84 -18.43 19.20
CA LYS A 358 2.96 -17.56 18.44
C LYS A 358 3.71 -16.26 18.13
N THR A 359 3.70 -15.81 16.90
CA THR A 359 4.39 -14.56 16.56
C THR A 359 3.60 -13.35 17.04
N ASN A 360 4.29 -12.30 17.40
CA ASN A 360 3.67 -10.99 17.66
C ASN A 360 2.98 -10.46 16.39
N SER A 361 1.74 -10.04 16.52
CA SER A 361 0.92 -9.62 15.37
C SER A 361 1.44 -8.38 14.63
N SER A 362 2.15 -7.48 15.33
CA SER A 362 2.73 -6.26 14.73
C SER A 362 4.12 -6.45 14.19
N THR A 363 5.00 -7.19 14.92
CA THR A 363 6.41 -7.32 14.56
C THR A 363 6.72 -8.61 13.81
N GLY A 364 5.77 -9.58 13.82
CA GLY A 364 5.98 -10.92 13.27
C GLY A 364 7.03 -11.74 14.03
N GLU A 365 7.55 -11.21 15.14
CA GLU A 365 8.64 -11.82 15.89
C GLU A 365 8.16 -12.97 16.76
N TYR A 366 9.03 -13.94 16.94
CA TYR A 366 8.88 -15.02 17.89
C TYR A 366 10.22 -15.23 18.59
N SER A 367 10.16 -15.73 19.82
CA SER A 367 11.35 -16.15 20.56
C SER A 367 11.01 -17.19 21.62
N PHE A 368 11.96 -18.03 21.96
CA PHE A 368 11.90 -18.91 23.14
C PHE A 368 13.28 -19.31 23.58
N VAL A 369 13.40 -19.72 24.84
CA VAL A 369 14.66 -20.14 25.44
C VAL A 369 14.58 -21.62 25.78
N MET A 370 15.68 -22.33 25.55
CA MET A 370 15.81 -23.73 25.94
C MET A 370 17.21 -24.02 26.51
N ASP A 371 17.29 -24.99 27.42
CA ASP A 371 18.56 -25.54 27.87
C ASP A 371 19.19 -26.38 26.77
N VAL A 372 20.51 -26.34 26.70
CA VAL A 372 21.26 -27.17 25.76
C VAL A 372 22.30 -28.00 26.52
N ASP A 373 22.53 -29.21 26.04
CA ASP A 373 23.66 -30.03 26.52
C ASP A 373 24.96 -29.45 26.01
N GLN A 374 25.99 -29.46 26.86
CA GLN A 374 27.33 -28.94 26.52
C GLN A 374 28.03 -29.81 25.47
N ASP A 375 27.72 -31.07 25.40
CA ASP A 375 28.43 -32.06 24.62
C ASP A 375 27.59 -32.66 23.46
N GLU A 376 26.28 -32.36 23.35
CA GLU A 376 25.40 -32.95 22.34
C GLU A 376 24.70 -31.87 21.50
N ALA A 377 24.90 -31.94 20.16
CA ALA A 377 24.18 -31.13 19.20
C ALA A 377 22.92 -31.87 18.72
N PHE A 378 21.87 -31.15 18.45
CA PHE A 378 20.62 -31.71 17.92
C PHE A 378 19.96 -30.78 16.89
N THR A 379 18.94 -31.29 16.21
CA THR A 379 18.20 -30.55 15.19
C THR A 379 16.74 -30.40 15.61
N ILE A 380 16.19 -29.22 15.43
CA ILE A 380 14.78 -28.91 15.64
C ILE A 380 14.08 -28.86 14.28
N ALA A 381 13.03 -29.64 14.10
CA ALA A 381 12.09 -29.46 13.01
C ALA A 381 11.11 -28.32 13.37
N VAL A 382 10.94 -27.39 12.44
CA VAL A 382 9.99 -26.29 12.57
C VAL A 382 8.84 -26.51 11.61
N ALA A 383 7.63 -26.49 12.12
CA ALA A 383 6.41 -26.58 11.35
C ALA A 383 5.45 -25.45 11.76
N GLY A 384 4.76 -24.87 10.79
CA GLY A 384 3.78 -23.83 11.05
C GLY A 384 2.90 -23.59 9.83
N ASN A 385 1.81 -22.85 10.03
CA ASN A 385 0.92 -22.42 8.96
C ASN A 385 0.66 -20.92 9.08
N VAL A 386 0.82 -20.24 7.98
CA VAL A 386 0.51 -18.80 7.89
C VAL A 386 -0.64 -18.61 6.92
N PRO A 387 -1.79 -18.11 7.36
CA PRO A 387 -2.94 -17.90 6.52
C PRO A 387 -2.61 -17.12 5.25
N GLY A 388 -2.93 -17.70 4.09
CA GLY A 388 -2.65 -17.09 2.78
C GLY A 388 -1.25 -17.32 2.20
N TYR A 389 -0.30 -17.84 2.99
CA TYR A 389 1.08 -18.11 2.53
C TYR A 389 1.44 -19.60 2.54
N GLY A 390 0.66 -20.43 3.23
CA GLY A 390 0.85 -21.89 3.29
C GLY A 390 1.69 -22.34 4.48
N ASP A 391 2.26 -23.55 4.35
CA ASP A 391 2.95 -24.21 5.45
C ASP A 391 4.45 -23.86 5.47
N ILE A 392 4.98 -23.69 6.67
CA ILE A 392 6.42 -23.60 6.95
C ILE A 392 6.89 -24.99 7.38
N GLU A 393 7.84 -25.57 6.66
CA GLU A 393 8.53 -26.79 7.05
C GLU A 393 10.05 -26.60 6.86
N THR A 394 10.79 -26.58 7.94
CA THR A 394 12.25 -26.39 7.91
C THR A 394 12.93 -26.99 9.14
N LYS A 395 14.25 -26.82 9.25
CA LYS A 395 15.03 -27.29 10.39
C LYS A 395 15.98 -26.21 10.89
N ILE A 396 16.25 -26.27 12.18
CA ILE A 396 17.25 -25.45 12.86
C ILE A 396 18.23 -26.38 13.55
N ASP A 397 19.51 -26.26 13.23
CA ASP A 397 20.55 -26.99 13.91
C ASP A 397 20.99 -26.23 15.17
N VAL A 398 20.92 -26.90 16.30
CA VAL A 398 21.35 -26.39 17.60
C VAL A 398 22.68 -27.06 17.93
N PRO A 399 23.78 -26.33 17.83
CA PRO A 399 25.11 -26.91 18.12
C PRO A 399 25.31 -27.13 19.63
N ALA A 400 26.07 -28.12 20.00
CA ALA A 400 26.61 -28.26 21.34
C ALA A 400 27.32 -26.95 21.76
N SER A 401 27.07 -26.46 22.95
CA SER A 401 27.63 -25.18 23.40
C SER A 401 27.91 -25.19 24.90
N ARG A 402 29.01 -24.54 25.27
CA ARG A 402 29.35 -24.27 26.67
C ARG A 402 29.09 -22.84 27.10
N GLU A 403 28.53 -22.02 26.18
CA GLU A 403 28.20 -20.62 26.40
C GLU A 403 26.82 -20.32 25.81
N TYR A 404 26.17 -19.29 26.34
CA TYR A 404 24.92 -18.78 25.78
C TYR A 404 25.06 -18.45 24.29
N ARG A 405 24.05 -18.81 23.52
CA ARG A 405 23.94 -18.46 22.11
C ARG A 405 22.55 -17.96 21.76
N GLU A 406 22.52 -17.05 20.79
CA GLU A 406 21.33 -16.63 20.12
C GLU A 406 21.35 -17.21 18.70
N ILE A 407 20.29 -17.94 18.33
CA ILE A 407 20.08 -18.48 16.97
C ILE A 407 18.92 -17.73 16.37
N ARG A 408 19.21 -16.85 15.39
CA ARG A 408 18.18 -16.15 14.66
C ARG A 408 17.77 -16.92 13.40
N ARG A 409 16.46 -17.17 13.27
CA ARG A 409 15.88 -17.84 12.10
C ARG A 409 14.64 -17.11 11.63
N ASP A 410 14.77 -16.29 10.59
CA ASP A 410 13.64 -15.61 9.95
C ASP A 410 13.00 -16.53 8.90
N PHE A 411 11.67 -16.39 8.71
CA PHE A 411 10.89 -17.12 7.72
C PHE A 411 10.31 -16.14 6.70
N PRO A 412 11.02 -15.87 5.59
CA PRO A 412 10.49 -15.10 4.48
C PRO A 412 9.45 -15.95 3.75
N LEU A 413 8.23 -15.42 3.61
CA LEU A 413 7.13 -16.06 2.91
C LEU A 413 6.70 -15.22 1.70
N GLY A 414 6.02 -15.88 0.74
CA GLY A 414 5.67 -15.26 -0.53
C GLY A 414 6.84 -15.24 -1.51
N GLU A 415 6.62 -14.62 -2.64
CA GLU A 415 7.60 -14.45 -3.71
C GLU A 415 7.52 -13.02 -4.23
N THR A 416 8.59 -12.53 -4.85
CA THR A 416 8.55 -11.25 -5.57
C THR A 416 7.63 -11.40 -6.79
N PRO A 417 6.74 -10.44 -7.07
CA PRO A 417 5.91 -10.46 -8.26
C PRO A 417 6.78 -10.50 -9.51
N GLU A 418 6.31 -11.17 -10.54
CA GLU A 418 7.01 -11.24 -11.81
C GLU A 418 6.16 -10.64 -12.92
N LEU A 419 6.77 -9.82 -13.77
CA LEU A 419 6.21 -9.28 -14.99
C LEU A 419 7.02 -9.77 -16.18
N ALA A 420 6.33 -10.27 -17.19
CA ALA A 420 6.86 -10.49 -18.53
C ALA A 420 5.90 -9.88 -19.54
N TRP A 421 6.39 -9.57 -20.74
CA TRP A 421 5.53 -9.04 -21.81
C TRP A 421 5.76 -9.79 -23.10
N THR A 422 4.72 -9.86 -23.89
CA THR A 422 4.78 -10.32 -25.28
C THR A 422 3.98 -9.37 -26.16
N ALA A 423 4.55 -8.96 -27.26
CA ALA A 423 3.81 -8.27 -28.29
C ALA A 423 3.49 -9.28 -29.41
N PRO A 424 2.27 -9.28 -29.95
CA PRO A 424 2.03 -9.91 -31.23
C PRO A 424 2.97 -9.27 -32.27
N GLN A 425 3.29 -9.98 -33.31
CA GLN A 425 4.09 -9.39 -34.40
C GLN A 425 3.36 -8.14 -34.88
N SER A 426 4.05 -7.01 -34.93
CA SER A 426 3.49 -5.77 -35.47
C SER A 426 2.95 -6.02 -36.89
N ASP A 427 1.72 -5.61 -37.13
CA ASP A 427 1.08 -5.73 -38.47
C ASP A 427 1.93 -5.03 -39.53
N TYR A 428 2.56 -3.91 -39.16
CA TYR A 428 3.49 -3.21 -40.03
C TYR A 428 4.69 -4.09 -40.42
N ILE A 429 5.35 -4.69 -39.42
CA ILE A 429 6.49 -5.60 -39.66
C ILE A 429 6.05 -6.82 -40.49
N ALA A 430 4.88 -7.39 -40.15
CA ALA A 430 4.33 -8.53 -40.89
C ALA A 430 4.04 -8.20 -42.37
N SER A 431 3.71 -6.94 -42.67
CA SER A 431 3.42 -6.47 -44.02
C SER A 431 4.67 -6.17 -44.84
N LEU A 432 5.85 -6.08 -44.25
CA LEU A 432 7.08 -5.72 -44.95
C LEU A 432 7.47 -6.76 -45.96
N PRO A 433 7.90 -6.35 -47.17
CA PRO A 433 8.36 -7.28 -48.20
C PRO A 433 9.66 -7.97 -47.79
N ALA A 434 9.93 -9.15 -48.33
CA ALA A 434 11.17 -9.88 -48.09
C ALA A 434 12.45 -9.07 -48.42
N SER A 435 12.35 -8.07 -49.30
CA SER A 435 13.43 -7.15 -49.62
C SER A 435 13.69 -6.05 -48.61
N ALA A 436 12.80 -5.86 -47.64
CA ALA A 436 13.00 -4.85 -46.60
C ALA A 436 14.21 -5.20 -45.72
N PRO A 437 14.92 -4.20 -45.14
CA PRO A 437 16.09 -4.45 -44.32
C PRO A 437 15.80 -5.36 -43.11
N ALA A 438 16.73 -6.30 -42.83
CA ALA A 438 16.57 -7.29 -41.77
C ALA A 438 16.38 -6.67 -40.39
N LYS A 439 16.96 -5.49 -40.14
CA LYS A 439 16.80 -4.74 -38.88
C LYS A 439 15.34 -4.43 -38.56
N TYR A 440 14.50 -4.18 -39.54
CA TYR A 440 13.07 -3.96 -39.36
C TYR A 440 12.30 -5.28 -39.32
N ARG A 441 12.55 -6.17 -40.28
CA ARG A 441 11.82 -7.45 -40.38
C ARG A 441 11.96 -8.35 -39.15
N ASN A 442 13.11 -8.28 -38.46
CA ASN A 442 13.43 -9.09 -37.30
C ASN A 442 13.24 -8.35 -35.97
N PHE A 443 12.78 -7.11 -36.02
CA PHE A 443 12.58 -6.31 -34.82
C PHE A 443 11.51 -6.94 -33.93
N LYS A 444 11.81 -7.07 -32.65
CA LYS A 444 10.89 -7.55 -31.61
C LYS A 444 10.73 -6.44 -30.58
N GLY A 445 9.61 -5.74 -30.68
CA GLY A 445 9.31 -4.60 -29.83
C GLY A 445 8.16 -3.77 -30.41
N LEU A 446 8.04 -2.58 -29.91
CA LEU A 446 7.03 -1.62 -30.31
C LEU A 446 7.52 -0.77 -31.47
N VAL A 447 6.84 -0.83 -32.57
CA VAL A 447 7.08 0.05 -33.72
C VAL A 447 6.24 1.31 -33.58
N ILE A 448 6.86 2.47 -33.71
CA ILE A 448 6.16 3.75 -33.82
C ILE A 448 6.15 4.15 -35.29
N GLU A 449 5.00 4.04 -35.92
CA GLU A 449 4.83 4.32 -37.32
C GLU A 449 4.33 5.76 -37.56
N GLU A 450 5.03 6.56 -38.35
CA GLU A 450 4.53 7.83 -38.87
C GLU A 450 3.59 7.61 -40.01
N ILE A 451 2.37 8.13 -39.88
CA ILE A 451 1.33 8.02 -40.95
C ILE A 451 0.76 9.40 -41.23
N LEU A 452 0.56 9.72 -42.47
CA LEU A 452 -0.17 10.90 -42.88
C LEU A 452 -1.67 10.68 -42.61
N VAL A 453 -2.22 11.47 -41.71
CA VAL A 453 -3.62 11.42 -41.34
C VAL A 453 -4.34 12.66 -41.85
N LYS A 454 -5.48 12.46 -42.49
CA LYS A 454 -6.45 13.50 -42.75
C LYS A 454 -7.69 13.23 -41.90
N GLU A 455 -8.16 14.24 -41.25
CA GLU A 455 -9.30 14.11 -40.35
C GLU A 455 -10.21 15.31 -40.47
N ILE A 456 -11.52 15.05 -40.53
CA ILE A 456 -12.52 16.09 -40.41
C ILE A 456 -13.18 16.01 -39.03
N TYR A 457 -13.29 17.16 -38.42
CA TYR A 457 -14.04 17.37 -37.15
C TYR A 457 -15.33 18.09 -37.52
N PRO A 458 -16.49 17.42 -37.44
CA PRO A 458 -17.76 18.04 -37.73
C PRO A 458 -18.06 19.12 -36.67
N LEU A 459 -18.62 20.24 -37.15
CA LEU A 459 -18.95 21.35 -36.23
C LEU A 459 -20.39 21.21 -35.76
N LEU A 460 -20.53 20.88 -34.45
CA LEU A 460 -21.82 20.97 -33.78
C LEU A 460 -22.07 22.43 -33.41
N THR A 461 -23.03 23.08 -34.05
CA THR A 461 -23.27 24.52 -33.89
C THR A 461 -24.28 24.82 -32.77
N TYR A 462 -24.24 24.05 -31.68
CA TYR A 462 -25.07 24.23 -30.50
C TYR A 462 -24.20 24.66 -29.34
N VAL A 463 -24.77 25.45 -28.44
CA VAL A 463 -24.17 25.80 -27.15
C VAL A 463 -25.12 25.35 -26.06
N PHE A 464 -24.72 24.37 -25.24
CA PHE A 464 -25.56 23.82 -24.17
C PHE A 464 -25.38 24.59 -22.87
N PHE A 465 -26.47 24.72 -22.10
CA PHE A 465 -26.52 25.46 -20.87
C PHE A 465 -26.93 24.55 -19.71
N ASP A 466 -26.49 24.93 -18.51
CA ASP A 466 -26.90 24.26 -17.29
C ASP A 466 -28.37 24.62 -16.94
N SER A 467 -28.96 23.87 -15.99
CA SER A 467 -30.35 24.05 -15.57
C SER A 467 -30.56 25.47 -15.04
N ALA A 468 -31.67 26.09 -15.45
CA ALA A 468 -32.03 27.43 -15.03
C ALA A 468 -30.97 28.52 -15.26
N SER A 469 -29.99 28.27 -16.14
CA SER A 469 -28.87 29.17 -16.43
C SER A 469 -28.90 29.65 -17.88
N ALA A 470 -28.51 30.88 -18.11
CA ALA A 470 -28.17 31.47 -19.40
C ALA A 470 -26.69 31.89 -19.48
N THR A 471 -25.89 31.52 -18.49
CA THR A 471 -24.44 31.70 -18.53
C THR A 471 -23.82 30.59 -19.36
N ILE A 472 -22.98 30.93 -20.31
CA ILE A 472 -22.20 29.91 -21.07
C ILE A 472 -21.30 29.16 -20.11
N PRO A 473 -21.39 27.82 -20.02
CA PRO A 473 -20.60 27.05 -19.07
C PRO A 473 -19.09 27.17 -19.30
N ASN A 474 -18.30 27.03 -18.22
CA ASN A 474 -16.84 27.17 -18.25
C ASN A 474 -16.11 26.15 -19.12
N ARG A 475 -16.75 25.06 -19.52
CA ARG A 475 -16.18 24.10 -20.47
C ARG A 475 -15.98 24.70 -21.87
N TYR A 476 -16.78 25.72 -22.26
CA TYR A 476 -16.54 26.46 -23.51
C TYR A 476 -15.36 27.44 -23.33
N LYS A 477 -14.52 27.47 -24.35
CA LYS A 477 -13.32 28.32 -24.37
C LYS A 477 -13.67 29.67 -24.96
N LEU A 478 -13.89 30.68 -24.11
CA LEU A 478 -14.29 32.03 -24.51
C LEU A 478 -13.13 33.02 -24.35
N PHE A 479 -12.97 33.91 -25.33
CA PHE A 479 -12.10 35.08 -25.20
C PHE A 479 -12.78 36.15 -24.33
N LYS A 480 -11.96 36.94 -23.63
CA LYS A 480 -12.47 37.99 -22.73
C LYS A 480 -12.42 39.39 -23.35
N SER A 481 -11.73 39.56 -24.48
CA SER A 481 -11.61 40.82 -25.20
C SER A 481 -11.40 40.61 -26.70
N PRO A 482 -11.71 41.61 -27.56
CA PRO A 482 -11.46 41.52 -28.99
C PRO A 482 -9.99 41.29 -29.34
N ASP A 483 -9.03 41.80 -28.53
CA ASP A 483 -7.60 41.61 -28.81
C ASP A 483 -7.20 40.11 -28.75
N GLN A 484 -7.81 39.32 -27.90
CA GLN A 484 -7.53 37.90 -27.78
C GLN A 484 -7.98 37.09 -29.01
N THR A 485 -8.82 37.67 -29.86
CA THR A 485 -9.26 37.01 -31.11
C THR A 485 -8.23 37.14 -32.24
N ARG A 486 -7.24 38.03 -32.06
CA ARG A 486 -6.17 38.20 -33.04
C ARG A 486 -5.26 36.99 -33.07
N GLY A 487 -5.01 36.47 -34.23
CA GLY A 487 -4.19 35.26 -34.44
C GLY A 487 -4.91 33.93 -34.19
N PHE A 488 -6.16 33.92 -33.78
CA PHE A 488 -6.94 32.69 -33.75
C PHE A 488 -7.28 32.19 -35.13
N THR A 489 -7.07 30.89 -35.38
CA THR A 489 -7.52 30.18 -36.56
C THR A 489 -8.18 28.86 -36.16
N ASP A 490 -9.20 28.42 -36.91
CA ASP A 490 -9.95 27.20 -36.61
C ASP A 490 -9.16 25.90 -36.86
N THR A 491 -8.09 25.97 -37.64
CA THR A 491 -7.24 24.81 -37.99
C THR A 491 -6.14 24.52 -36.99
N THR A 492 -5.79 25.47 -36.11
CA THR A 492 -4.72 25.32 -35.12
C THR A 492 -5.21 24.94 -33.71
N ILE A 493 -6.51 24.67 -33.54
CA ILE A 493 -7.07 24.28 -32.24
C ILE A 493 -6.56 22.89 -31.89
N PRO A 494 -5.85 22.74 -30.74
CA PRO A 494 -5.31 21.45 -30.34
C PRO A 494 -6.40 20.49 -29.88
N GLY A 495 -6.03 19.19 -29.78
CA GLY A 495 -6.87 18.15 -29.22
C GLY A 495 -7.91 17.58 -30.18
N GLY A 496 -8.77 16.70 -29.67
CA GLY A 496 -9.78 15.96 -30.44
C GLY A 496 -11.08 16.73 -30.63
N THR A 497 -12.12 15.98 -30.99
CA THR A 497 -13.43 16.54 -31.40
C THR A 497 -14.05 17.45 -30.34
N LEU A 498 -14.13 17.03 -29.08
CA LEU A 498 -14.76 17.84 -28.02
C LEU A 498 -13.93 19.08 -27.66
N GLN A 499 -12.59 18.97 -27.63
CA GLN A 499 -11.73 20.12 -27.39
C GLN A 499 -11.91 21.18 -28.47
N LYS A 500 -11.98 20.78 -29.73
CA LYS A 500 -12.28 21.69 -30.87
C LYS A 500 -13.69 22.25 -30.76
N TYR A 501 -14.67 21.42 -30.42
CA TYR A 501 -16.05 21.86 -30.25
C TYR A 501 -16.21 22.93 -29.18
N TYR A 502 -15.50 22.83 -28.06
CA TYR A 502 -15.61 23.87 -27.01
C TYR A 502 -15.14 25.28 -27.48
N HIS A 503 -14.51 25.36 -28.66
CA HIS A 503 -14.24 26.61 -29.36
C HIS A 503 -15.32 27.05 -30.36
N VAL A 504 -16.47 26.39 -30.38
CA VAL A 504 -17.53 26.60 -31.39
C VAL A 504 -17.84 28.07 -31.66
N LEU A 505 -17.97 28.90 -30.59
CA LEU A 505 -18.24 30.34 -30.75
C LEU A 505 -17.04 31.09 -31.31
N ASN A 506 -15.82 30.66 -31.01
CA ASN A 506 -14.60 31.24 -31.60
C ASN A 506 -14.50 30.86 -33.09
N ILE A 507 -14.83 29.60 -33.42
CA ILE A 507 -14.80 29.13 -34.82
C ILE A 507 -15.81 29.91 -35.65
N ILE A 508 -17.03 30.07 -35.16
CA ILE A 508 -18.08 30.83 -35.85
C ILE A 508 -17.64 32.30 -35.99
N GLY A 509 -17.19 32.92 -34.90
CA GLY A 509 -16.72 34.33 -34.95
C GLY A 509 -15.57 34.54 -35.92
N PHE A 510 -14.56 33.66 -35.91
CA PHE A 510 -13.43 33.67 -36.84
C PHE A 510 -13.91 33.57 -38.30
N ARG A 511 -14.75 32.58 -38.60
CA ARG A 511 -15.28 32.36 -39.96
C ARG A 511 -16.14 33.51 -40.44
N MET A 512 -16.98 34.07 -39.58
CA MET A 512 -17.77 35.27 -39.94
C MET A 512 -16.89 36.48 -40.20
N ARG A 513 -15.75 36.62 -39.53
CA ARG A 513 -14.77 37.69 -39.80
C ARG A 513 -14.02 37.47 -41.10
N GLU A 514 -13.61 36.23 -41.39
CA GLU A 514 -12.91 35.86 -42.63
C GLU A 514 -13.85 35.96 -43.89
N TYR A 515 -15.15 35.72 -43.69
CA TYR A 515 -16.16 35.73 -44.76
C TYR A 515 -17.21 36.81 -44.51
N PRO A 516 -16.95 38.08 -44.86
CA PRO A 516 -17.79 39.23 -44.45
C PRO A 516 -19.21 39.19 -44.97
N ASN A 517 -19.48 38.47 -46.05
CA ASN A 517 -20.82 38.41 -46.68
C ASN A 517 -21.71 37.31 -46.07
N THR A 518 -21.18 36.46 -45.18
CA THR A 518 -21.96 35.35 -44.63
C THR A 518 -22.89 35.82 -43.49
N LYS A 519 -23.98 35.11 -43.33
CA LYS A 519 -24.98 35.37 -42.31
C LYS A 519 -25.30 34.12 -41.50
N ILE A 520 -25.69 34.34 -40.25
CA ILE A 520 -26.15 33.26 -39.38
C ILE A 520 -27.52 33.57 -38.82
N THR A 521 -28.22 32.52 -38.49
CA THR A 521 -29.48 32.58 -37.73
C THR A 521 -29.25 32.01 -36.33
N LEU A 522 -29.65 32.71 -35.27
CA LEU A 522 -29.45 32.34 -33.91
C LEU A 522 -30.76 32.15 -33.17
N GLY A 523 -30.99 30.95 -32.63
CA GLY A 523 -32.13 30.56 -31.83
C GLY A 523 -31.74 30.23 -30.41
N GLY A 524 -32.62 30.46 -29.44
CA GLY A 524 -32.46 30.05 -28.03
C GLY A 524 -33.60 29.12 -27.60
N PHE A 525 -33.28 28.11 -26.79
CA PHE A 525 -34.20 27.06 -26.38
C PHE A 525 -34.14 26.78 -24.89
N ASN A 526 -35.24 26.23 -24.35
CA ASN A 526 -35.36 25.77 -22.96
C ASN A 526 -35.69 24.27 -22.90
N SER A 527 -35.64 23.67 -21.72
CA SER A 527 -35.83 22.24 -21.54
C SER A 527 -37.20 21.72 -21.99
N THR A 528 -38.23 22.47 -21.83
CA THR A 528 -39.65 22.03 -21.98
C THR A 528 -40.37 22.56 -23.20
N GLY A 529 -39.83 23.57 -23.88
CA GLY A 529 -40.54 24.25 -24.97
C GLY A 529 -41.79 24.97 -24.50
N PRO A 530 -42.75 25.28 -25.43
CA PRO A 530 -43.91 26.06 -25.09
C PRO A 530 -44.96 25.32 -24.26
N ARG A 531 -44.80 24.01 -24.02
CA ARG A 531 -45.70 23.22 -23.17
C ARG A 531 -44.84 22.27 -22.32
N ALA A 532 -44.74 22.55 -21.01
CA ALA A 532 -44.26 21.58 -20.05
C ALA A 532 -45.25 20.39 -19.98
N PRO A 533 -44.81 19.14 -19.85
CA PRO A 533 -45.69 18.04 -19.46
C PRO A 533 -46.37 18.40 -18.14
N GLU A 534 -47.65 18.03 -18.00
CA GLU A 534 -48.43 18.29 -16.82
C GLU A 534 -47.72 17.75 -15.57
N GLY A 535 -47.41 18.62 -14.59
CA GLY A 535 -46.73 18.27 -13.35
C GLY A 535 -45.20 18.51 -13.32
N GLN A 536 -44.54 18.95 -14.43
CA GLN A 536 -43.13 19.35 -14.41
C GLN A 536 -42.99 20.89 -14.40
N ALA A 537 -42.23 21.43 -13.46
CA ALA A 537 -41.80 22.82 -13.49
C ALA A 537 -40.85 23.05 -14.66
N GLY A 538 -41.38 23.59 -15.76
CA GLY A 538 -40.62 23.96 -16.95
C GLY A 538 -39.78 25.21 -16.73
N GLU A 539 -38.67 25.33 -17.48
CA GLU A 539 -37.94 26.60 -17.54
C GLU A 539 -38.80 27.69 -18.22
N ASP A 540 -38.66 28.90 -17.71
CA ASP A 540 -39.36 30.07 -18.29
C ASP A 540 -38.87 30.31 -19.74
N LEU A 541 -39.77 30.74 -20.61
CA LEU A 541 -39.44 31.13 -21.98
C LEU A 541 -38.42 32.28 -22.06
N ALA A 542 -38.41 33.17 -21.05
CA ALA A 542 -37.44 34.26 -20.95
C ALA A 542 -36.00 33.76 -20.86
N ILE A 543 -35.76 32.55 -20.35
CA ILE A 543 -34.39 31.98 -20.31
C ILE A 543 -33.88 31.66 -21.73
N SER A 544 -34.76 31.29 -22.65
CA SER A 544 -34.41 31.05 -24.04
C SER A 544 -33.89 32.33 -24.72
N GLU A 545 -34.52 33.48 -24.41
CA GLU A 545 -34.04 34.79 -24.89
C GLU A 545 -32.66 35.11 -24.34
N LYS A 546 -32.49 34.95 -23.05
CA LYS A 546 -31.18 35.19 -22.39
C LYS A 546 -30.06 34.29 -22.94
N ARG A 547 -30.35 33.02 -23.21
CA ARG A 547 -29.37 32.09 -23.82
C ARG A 547 -28.97 32.52 -25.23
N ARG A 548 -29.92 32.97 -26.04
CA ARG A 548 -29.67 33.55 -27.35
C ARG A 548 -28.88 34.84 -27.26
N GLU A 549 -29.26 35.73 -26.34
CA GLU A 549 -28.63 37.02 -26.17
C GLU A 549 -27.19 36.95 -25.73
N VAL A 550 -26.82 36.06 -24.83
CA VAL A 550 -25.40 35.90 -24.40
C VAL A 550 -24.51 35.44 -25.54
N VAL A 551 -24.99 34.57 -26.42
CA VAL A 551 -24.25 34.14 -27.61
C VAL A 551 -24.14 35.29 -28.62
N PHE A 552 -25.27 36.05 -28.82
CA PHE A 552 -25.29 37.23 -29.69
C PHE A 552 -24.26 38.26 -29.24
N LYS A 553 -24.26 38.63 -27.94
CA LYS A 553 -23.31 39.56 -27.34
C LYS A 553 -21.84 39.07 -27.51
N TYR A 554 -21.58 37.81 -27.30
CA TYR A 554 -20.23 37.26 -27.50
C TYR A 554 -19.75 37.49 -28.95
N LEU A 555 -20.57 37.20 -29.92
CA LEU A 555 -20.21 37.37 -31.33
C LEU A 555 -20.08 38.86 -31.73
N THR A 556 -20.93 39.73 -31.22
CA THR A 556 -20.92 41.17 -31.55
C THR A 556 -19.89 41.99 -30.79
N GLU A 557 -19.71 41.72 -29.47
CA GLU A 557 -18.81 42.49 -28.61
C GLU A 557 -17.37 41.98 -28.67
N ILE A 558 -17.17 40.66 -28.66
CA ILE A 558 -15.81 40.06 -28.63
C ILE A 558 -15.27 39.83 -30.04
N TRP A 559 -16.10 39.27 -30.92
CA TRP A 559 -15.67 39.03 -32.32
C TRP A 559 -15.95 40.20 -33.26
N GLN A 560 -16.63 41.23 -32.79
CA GLN A 560 -16.95 42.46 -33.50
C GLN A 560 -17.72 42.19 -34.82
N ILE A 561 -18.58 41.15 -34.79
CA ILE A 561 -19.43 40.85 -35.96
C ILE A 561 -20.60 41.86 -36.03
N ASP A 562 -20.84 42.40 -37.23
CA ASP A 562 -21.93 43.33 -37.46
C ASP A 562 -23.29 42.68 -37.10
N PRO A 563 -24.09 43.27 -36.18
CA PRO A 563 -25.37 42.75 -35.73
C PRO A 563 -26.36 42.45 -36.87
N SER A 564 -26.29 43.15 -37.98
CA SER A 564 -27.15 42.93 -39.14
C SER A 564 -26.93 41.58 -39.84
N ARG A 565 -25.79 40.93 -39.55
CA ARG A 565 -25.43 39.60 -40.08
C ARG A 565 -25.94 38.46 -39.19
N ILE A 566 -26.53 38.78 -38.03
CA ILE A 566 -27.06 37.79 -37.09
C ILE A 566 -28.58 37.92 -36.98
N GLN A 567 -29.29 37.04 -37.66
CA GLN A 567 -30.74 37.01 -37.60
C GLN A 567 -31.18 36.30 -36.32
N LEU A 568 -31.85 37.06 -35.40
CA LEU A 568 -32.40 36.45 -34.20
C LEU A 568 -33.75 35.80 -34.50
N VAL A 569 -33.90 34.53 -34.20
CA VAL A 569 -35.18 33.82 -34.36
C VAL A 569 -36.12 34.27 -33.25
N PRO A 570 -37.36 34.66 -33.55
CA PRO A 570 -38.35 34.94 -32.56
C PRO A 570 -38.57 33.72 -31.65
N ILE A 571 -38.55 33.95 -30.32
CA ILE A 571 -38.87 32.90 -29.34
C ILE A 571 -40.35 32.68 -29.41
N ASN A 572 -40.82 32.03 -30.42
CA ASN A 572 -42.24 31.75 -30.55
C ASN A 572 -42.55 30.66 -31.56
N ARG A 573 -43.09 29.62 -31.02
CA ARG A 573 -44.54 29.46 -30.86
C ARG A 573 -45.23 28.95 -32.12
N ASP A 574 -44.74 29.16 -33.30
CA ASP A 574 -45.38 28.60 -34.44
C ASP A 574 -44.43 27.66 -35.20
N PRO A 575 -44.71 26.33 -35.19
CA PRO A 575 -43.91 25.35 -35.97
C PRO A 575 -43.94 25.61 -37.46
N LYS A 576 -44.81 26.49 -37.91
CA LYS A 576 -44.98 26.81 -39.34
C LYS A 576 -44.07 27.93 -39.86
N ASN A 577 -43.47 28.72 -38.97
CA ASN A 577 -42.55 29.80 -39.35
C ASN A 577 -41.08 29.52 -39.06
N GLY A 578 -40.55 28.43 -39.60
CA GLY A 578 -39.20 28.42 -40.06
C GLY A 578 -38.07 28.00 -39.07
N PHE A 579 -38.37 27.54 -37.82
CA PHE A 579 -37.38 26.94 -36.93
C PHE A 579 -38.06 25.94 -35.99
N PRO A 580 -38.44 24.75 -36.47
CA PRO A 580 -38.85 23.71 -35.55
C PRO A 580 -37.61 23.34 -34.77
N PRO A 581 -37.58 23.41 -33.44
CA PRO A 581 -36.52 22.78 -32.68
C PRO A 581 -36.58 21.30 -33.00
N GLU A 582 -35.50 20.73 -33.57
CA GLU A 582 -35.30 19.31 -33.52
C GLU A 582 -35.10 18.90 -32.05
N ARG A 583 -36.20 18.54 -31.42
CA ARG A 583 -36.20 18.19 -30.01
C ARG A 583 -35.77 16.74 -29.86
N SER A 584 -34.80 16.54 -29.00
CA SER A 584 -34.64 15.27 -28.35
C SER A 584 -35.94 14.97 -27.58
N THR A 585 -36.33 13.72 -27.43
CA THR A 585 -37.59 13.25 -26.88
C THR A 585 -38.07 14.07 -25.68
N PRO A 586 -39.30 14.57 -25.70
CA PRO A 586 -39.81 15.51 -24.65
C PRO A 586 -40.04 14.83 -23.28
N THR A 587 -39.91 13.51 -23.18
CA THR A 587 -40.19 12.73 -21.96
C THR A 587 -38.95 12.13 -21.32
N ASP A 588 -37.80 12.12 -22.03
CA ASP A 588 -36.55 11.62 -21.49
C ASP A 588 -35.79 12.72 -20.74
N PRO A 589 -35.33 12.49 -19.50
CA PRO A 589 -34.54 13.48 -18.75
C PRO A 589 -33.31 13.99 -19.48
N LEU A 590 -32.61 13.11 -20.21
CA LEU A 590 -31.41 13.47 -20.99
C LEU A 590 -31.80 14.35 -22.21
N GLY A 591 -32.94 14.07 -22.85
CA GLY A 591 -33.47 14.90 -23.93
C GLY A 591 -33.86 16.30 -23.45
N LEU A 592 -34.40 16.44 -22.24
CA LEU A 592 -34.68 17.75 -21.61
C LEU A 592 -33.37 18.56 -21.40
N ILE A 593 -32.30 17.92 -21.03
CA ILE A 593 -30.97 18.56 -20.88
C ILE A 593 -30.48 19.05 -22.23
N GLU A 594 -30.62 18.28 -23.29
CA GLU A 594 -30.22 18.64 -24.65
C GLU A 594 -30.99 19.84 -25.22
N ASN A 595 -32.22 20.03 -24.78
CA ASN A 595 -33.02 21.16 -25.20
C ASN A 595 -32.59 22.50 -24.57
N ARG A 596 -31.75 22.51 -23.55
CA ARG A 596 -31.19 23.73 -22.93
C ARG A 596 -30.02 24.26 -23.76
N ARG A 597 -30.28 24.84 -24.92
CA ARG A 597 -29.23 25.25 -25.86
C ARG A 597 -29.52 26.53 -26.61
N ALA A 598 -28.45 27.09 -27.18
CA ALA A 598 -28.57 28.04 -28.29
C ALA A 598 -28.11 27.33 -29.59
N GLU A 599 -28.81 27.56 -30.70
CA GLU A 599 -28.49 26.99 -32.00
C GLU A 599 -28.07 28.07 -32.98
N ILE A 600 -26.97 27.82 -33.67
CA ILE A 600 -26.47 28.65 -34.77
C ILE A 600 -26.69 27.89 -36.09
N ARG A 601 -27.34 28.50 -37.05
CA ARG A 601 -27.55 27.95 -38.40
C ARG A 601 -27.07 28.92 -39.44
N SER A 602 -26.58 28.41 -40.55
CA SER A 602 -26.23 29.17 -41.74
C SER A 602 -26.42 28.31 -42.96
N GLU A 603 -26.77 28.94 -44.08
CA GLU A 603 -26.78 28.32 -45.41
C GLU A 603 -25.38 28.39 -46.03
N ASP A 604 -24.53 29.26 -45.52
CA ASP A 604 -23.17 29.49 -45.97
C ASP A 604 -22.26 28.34 -45.57
N TRP A 605 -21.71 27.63 -46.53
CA TRP A 605 -20.81 26.50 -46.31
C TRP A 605 -19.56 26.89 -45.52
N GLU A 606 -19.06 28.08 -45.79
CA GLU A 606 -17.89 28.64 -45.16
C GLU A 606 -18.02 28.68 -43.61
N ILE A 607 -19.25 28.89 -43.11
CA ILE A 607 -19.56 28.89 -41.68
C ILE A 607 -19.75 27.45 -41.15
N MET A 608 -20.47 26.59 -41.93
CA MET A 608 -20.92 25.29 -41.44
C MET A 608 -19.95 24.14 -41.74
N ARG A 609 -18.94 24.38 -42.58
CA ARG A 609 -17.97 23.33 -42.98
C ARG A 609 -17.27 22.72 -41.74
N PRO A 610 -16.93 21.44 -41.79
CA PRO A 610 -16.11 20.83 -40.74
C PRO A 610 -14.70 21.46 -40.64
N ILE A 611 -13.99 21.22 -39.58
CA ILE A 611 -12.57 21.55 -39.44
C ILE A 611 -11.81 20.42 -40.12
N PHE A 612 -10.96 20.75 -41.09
CA PHE A 612 -10.12 19.79 -41.81
C PHE A 612 -8.68 19.90 -41.27
N VAL A 613 -8.15 18.78 -40.82
CA VAL A 613 -6.76 18.68 -40.33
C VAL A 613 -6.03 17.67 -41.20
N LYS A 614 -4.82 18.01 -41.59
CA LYS A 614 -3.90 17.13 -42.32
C LYS A 614 -2.54 17.21 -41.63
N GLU A 615 -2.16 16.11 -40.96
CA GLU A 615 -0.94 16.07 -40.18
C GLU A 615 -0.29 14.69 -40.23
N ILE A 616 1.01 14.63 -39.91
CA ILE A 616 1.72 13.37 -39.65
C ILE A 616 1.49 12.99 -38.19
N ARG A 617 0.93 11.83 -37.98
CA ARG A 617 0.77 11.27 -36.63
C ARG A 617 1.58 10.01 -36.46
N ARG A 618 1.94 9.74 -35.23
CA ARG A 618 2.65 8.53 -34.80
C ARG A 618 1.69 7.54 -34.16
N PHE A 619 1.79 6.29 -34.54
CA PHE A 619 0.95 5.21 -34.08
C PHE A 619 1.81 4.07 -33.53
N HIS A 620 1.35 3.46 -32.45
CA HIS A 620 1.93 2.22 -31.93
C HIS A 620 1.50 1.04 -32.80
N SER A 621 2.45 0.17 -33.10
CA SER A 621 2.18 -1.09 -33.84
C SER A 621 3.02 -2.21 -33.19
N PRO A 622 2.39 -3.21 -32.56
CA PRO A 622 0.93 -3.42 -32.47
C PRO A 622 0.22 -2.40 -31.57
N GLU A 623 -1.08 -2.23 -31.78
CA GLU A 623 -1.91 -1.35 -30.91
C GLU A 623 -2.05 -1.89 -29.49
N SER A 624 -1.87 -3.20 -29.30
CA SER A 624 -1.94 -3.87 -28.00
C SER A 624 -0.79 -4.84 -27.81
N MET A 625 -0.51 -5.09 -26.53
CA MET A 625 0.45 -6.09 -26.06
C MET A 625 -0.15 -6.89 -24.91
N THR A 626 0.43 -8.03 -24.59
CA THR A 626 0.00 -8.88 -23.48
C THR A 626 1.08 -8.91 -22.42
N PHE A 627 0.69 -8.66 -21.17
CA PHE A 627 1.53 -8.85 -20.01
C PHE A 627 1.21 -10.19 -19.34
N GLN A 628 2.24 -10.92 -18.95
CA GLN A 628 2.14 -12.10 -18.10
C GLN A 628 2.52 -11.70 -16.70
N MET A 629 1.65 -11.98 -15.73
CA MET A 629 1.78 -11.51 -14.35
C MET A 629 1.75 -12.70 -13.37
N LYS A 630 2.65 -12.67 -12.40
CA LYS A 630 2.65 -13.52 -11.21
C LYS A 630 2.65 -12.63 -9.98
N ASN A 631 1.68 -12.79 -9.09
CA ASN A 631 1.43 -11.81 -8.01
C ASN A 631 2.48 -11.79 -6.89
N GLY A 632 3.17 -12.90 -6.65
CA GLY A 632 4.10 -13.02 -5.51
C GLY A 632 3.43 -13.30 -4.17
N ILE A 633 2.18 -12.86 -3.97
CA ILE A 633 1.34 -13.16 -2.83
C ILE A 633 0.10 -13.94 -3.28
N ALA A 634 -0.57 -14.61 -2.35
CA ALA A 634 -1.78 -15.37 -2.65
C ALA A 634 -2.88 -14.45 -3.22
N ASP A 635 -3.60 -14.93 -4.24
CA ASP A 635 -4.61 -14.13 -4.97
C ASP A 635 -5.69 -13.54 -4.06
N GLN A 636 -6.08 -14.25 -3.00
CA GLN A 636 -7.07 -13.77 -2.02
C GLN A 636 -6.60 -12.56 -1.20
N LEU A 637 -5.30 -12.30 -1.14
CA LEU A 637 -4.71 -11.15 -0.44
C LEU A 637 -4.53 -9.95 -1.36
N VAL A 638 -4.69 -10.13 -2.66
CA VAL A 638 -4.55 -9.05 -3.64
C VAL A 638 -5.79 -8.16 -3.62
N ALA A 639 -5.62 -6.89 -3.30
CA ALA A 639 -6.68 -5.88 -3.41
C ALA A 639 -6.79 -5.35 -4.83
N ARG A 640 -5.67 -5.03 -5.46
CA ARG A 640 -5.59 -4.53 -6.85
C ARG A 640 -4.19 -4.74 -7.41
N ARG A 641 -4.11 -4.65 -8.72
CA ARG A 641 -2.86 -4.65 -9.48
C ARG A 641 -2.84 -3.47 -10.42
N GLU A 642 -1.66 -2.94 -10.66
CA GLU A 642 -1.42 -1.89 -11.64
C GLU A 642 -0.18 -2.23 -12.45
N ILE A 643 -0.17 -1.89 -13.73
CA ILE A 643 1.06 -1.84 -14.52
C ILE A 643 1.42 -0.38 -14.69
N GLU A 644 2.60 -0.06 -14.27
CA GLU A 644 3.23 1.23 -14.46
C GLU A 644 4.21 1.14 -15.62
N ILE A 645 4.22 2.18 -16.45
CA ILE A 645 5.11 2.27 -17.60
C ILE A 645 5.71 3.66 -17.67
N ARG A 646 6.97 3.75 -18.10
CA ARG A 646 7.67 5.01 -18.33
C ARG A 646 8.63 4.88 -19.51
N ARG A 647 9.13 6.01 -20.02
CA ARG A 647 10.31 6.01 -20.89
C ARG A 647 11.54 5.66 -20.06
N LYS A 648 12.44 4.87 -20.61
CA LYS A 648 13.67 4.49 -19.90
C LYS A 648 14.51 5.74 -19.60
N GLY A 649 14.76 5.98 -18.33
CA GLY A 649 15.47 7.15 -17.83
C GLY A 649 14.58 8.28 -17.32
N ASP A 650 13.27 8.25 -17.53
CA ASP A 650 12.33 9.16 -16.89
C ASP A 650 12.11 8.76 -15.43
N ASN A 651 11.82 9.73 -14.58
CA ASN A 651 11.52 9.49 -13.17
C ASN A 651 10.04 9.16 -12.94
N ASP A 652 9.16 9.68 -13.79
CA ASP A 652 7.71 9.60 -13.58
C ASP A 652 7.14 8.31 -14.21
N TRP A 653 6.41 7.55 -13.39
CA TRP A 653 5.66 6.40 -13.81
C TRP A 653 4.23 6.78 -14.19
N HIS A 654 3.72 6.20 -15.26
CA HIS A 654 2.37 6.36 -15.75
C HIS A 654 1.60 5.06 -15.57
N THR A 655 0.47 5.11 -14.88
CA THR A 655 -0.36 3.93 -14.65
C THR A 655 -1.17 3.58 -15.89
N MET A 656 -1.06 2.35 -16.37
CA MET A 656 -1.93 1.82 -17.40
C MET A 656 -3.33 1.54 -16.82
N LYS A 657 -4.37 2.11 -17.42
CA LYS A 657 -5.75 2.03 -16.94
C LYS A 657 -6.41 0.69 -17.25
N ASN A 658 -7.43 0.35 -16.45
CA ASN A 658 -8.33 -0.80 -16.66
C ASN A 658 -7.65 -2.18 -16.60
N ILE A 659 -6.74 -2.37 -15.65
CA ILE A 659 -6.28 -3.72 -15.30
C ILE A 659 -7.35 -4.36 -14.43
N GLY A 660 -8.00 -5.39 -14.94
CA GLY A 660 -8.93 -6.18 -14.14
C GLY A 660 -8.21 -6.86 -12.97
N THR A 661 -8.70 -6.65 -11.76
CA THR A 661 -8.21 -7.37 -10.56
C THR A 661 -8.50 -8.86 -10.65
N THR A 662 -9.39 -9.28 -11.56
CA THR A 662 -9.92 -10.63 -11.70
C THR A 662 -9.33 -11.42 -12.86
N ASP A 663 -8.52 -10.80 -13.74
CA ASP A 663 -7.86 -11.55 -14.81
C ASP A 663 -6.47 -11.98 -14.35
N PRO A 664 -6.29 -13.25 -13.97
CA PRO A 664 -5.12 -13.66 -13.21
C PRO A 664 -3.85 -13.83 -14.04
N THR A 665 -3.91 -13.92 -15.36
CA THR A 665 -2.76 -14.47 -16.07
C THR A 665 -2.22 -13.67 -17.23
N SER A 666 -3.02 -12.99 -18.03
CA SER A 666 -2.51 -12.36 -19.26
C SER A 666 -3.41 -11.23 -19.79
N PRO A 667 -3.49 -10.06 -19.12
CA PRO A 667 -4.27 -8.95 -19.63
C PRO A 667 -3.69 -8.41 -20.93
N GLU A 668 -4.58 -8.12 -21.89
CA GLU A 668 -4.24 -7.41 -23.11
C GLU A 668 -4.32 -5.89 -22.87
N TYR A 669 -3.26 -5.19 -23.24
CA TYR A 669 -3.17 -3.74 -23.13
C TYR A 669 -3.23 -3.11 -24.51
N ASN A 670 -4.19 -2.20 -24.68
CA ASN A 670 -4.27 -1.35 -25.83
C ASN A 670 -3.73 0.06 -25.50
N TRP A 671 -2.73 0.51 -26.24
CA TRP A 671 -2.06 1.80 -26.05
C TRP A 671 -2.97 3.01 -26.09
N TYR A 672 -4.13 2.90 -26.74
CA TYR A 672 -5.09 4.00 -26.90
C TYR A 672 -6.25 3.95 -25.92
N LYS A 673 -6.48 2.82 -25.25
CA LYS A 673 -7.59 2.61 -24.32
C LYS A 673 -7.13 2.54 -22.87
N ASN A 674 -5.98 1.92 -22.62
CA ASN A 674 -5.52 1.56 -21.28
C ASN A 674 -4.33 2.41 -20.80
N ALA A 675 -3.53 2.96 -21.72
CA ALA A 675 -2.38 3.80 -21.37
C ALA A 675 -2.83 5.17 -20.79
N ASP A 676 -2.00 5.73 -19.91
CA ASP A 676 -2.16 7.10 -19.47
C ASP A 676 -1.93 8.05 -20.66
N PRO A 677 -2.84 8.97 -20.95
CA PRO A 677 -2.67 9.94 -22.03
C PRO A 677 -1.41 10.82 -21.91
N GLU A 678 -0.92 11.04 -20.69
CA GLU A 678 0.30 11.84 -20.43
C GLU A 678 1.57 11.14 -20.86
N LEU A 679 1.58 9.80 -20.92
CA LEU A 679 2.71 9.05 -21.47
C LEU A 679 3.04 9.41 -22.92
N GLY A 680 2.00 9.75 -23.72
CA GLY A 680 2.15 10.13 -25.11
C GLY A 680 2.68 9.00 -26.00
N VAL A 681 2.99 9.36 -27.25
CA VAL A 681 3.64 8.47 -28.22
C VAL A 681 5.13 8.80 -28.27
N ALA A 682 5.97 7.77 -28.28
CA ALA A 682 7.42 7.96 -28.36
C ALA A 682 7.85 8.86 -29.51
N ASN A 683 8.78 9.77 -29.25
CA ASN A 683 9.36 10.68 -30.22
C ASN A 683 10.80 10.31 -30.65
N ASP A 684 11.40 9.36 -29.97
CA ASP A 684 12.70 8.76 -30.25
C ASP A 684 12.68 7.25 -29.94
N GLU A 685 13.78 6.55 -30.21
CA GLU A 685 13.89 5.10 -30.04
C GLU A 685 14.25 4.67 -28.60
N THR A 686 14.16 5.57 -27.62
CA THR A 686 14.33 5.21 -26.19
C THR A 686 13.28 4.16 -25.82
N PRO A 687 13.67 3.00 -25.26
CA PRO A 687 12.72 1.97 -24.85
C PRO A 687 11.74 2.46 -23.78
N TYR A 688 10.59 1.81 -23.70
CA TYR A 688 9.77 1.89 -22.48
C TYR A 688 10.26 0.87 -21.45
N THR A 689 10.05 1.17 -20.20
CA THR A 689 10.22 0.25 -19.06
C THR A 689 8.87 0.09 -18.39
N ALA A 690 8.48 -1.15 -18.11
CA ALA A 690 7.24 -1.45 -17.40
C ALA A 690 7.52 -2.27 -16.15
N GLN A 691 6.72 -2.08 -15.11
CA GLN A 691 6.69 -2.88 -13.88
C GLN A 691 5.24 -3.11 -13.45
N MET A 692 5.02 -4.16 -12.68
CA MET A 692 3.74 -4.40 -12.03
C MET A 692 3.82 -3.99 -10.56
N VAL A 693 2.77 -3.34 -10.06
CA VAL A 693 2.58 -3.05 -8.63
C VAL A 693 1.38 -3.86 -8.16
N VAL A 694 1.60 -4.69 -7.16
CA VAL A 694 0.57 -5.46 -6.48
C VAL A 694 0.27 -4.79 -5.14
N TYR A 695 -0.99 -4.49 -4.88
CA TYR A 695 -1.45 -3.93 -3.62
C TYR A 695 -2.18 -5.02 -2.83
N SER A 696 -1.76 -5.24 -1.59
CA SER A 696 -2.45 -6.14 -0.66
C SER A 696 -3.68 -5.49 -0.05
N GLN A 697 -4.57 -6.30 0.55
CA GLN A 697 -5.81 -5.81 1.17
C GLN A 697 -5.57 -4.86 2.35
N ASP A 698 -4.42 -4.95 3.00
CA ASP A 698 -3.97 -4.05 4.07
C ASP A 698 -3.24 -2.78 3.56
N GLY A 699 -3.21 -2.58 2.23
CA GLY A 699 -2.71 -1.36 1.59
C GLY A 699 -1.20 -1.32 1.35
N ARG A 700 -0.47 -2.40 1.63
CA ARG A 700 0.96 -2.51 1.30
C ARG A 700 1.15 -2.76 -0.19
N GLU A 701 2.27 -2.28 -0.74
CA GLU A 701 2.59 -2.44 -2.16
C GLU A 701 3.85 -3.29 -2.36
N CYS A 702 3.86 -4.03 -3.44
CA CYS A 702 5.00 -4.81 -3.90
C CYS A 702 5.20 -4.63 -5.39
N ARG A 703 6.44 -4.48 -5.80
CA ARG A 703 6.83 -4.21 -7.19
C ARG A 703 7.53 -5.40 -7.81
N SER A 704 7.18 -5.69 -9.06
CA SER A 704 7.84 -6.73 -9.85
C SER A 704 9.22 -6.28 -10.36
N ASN A 705 9.89 -7.19 -11.04
CA ASN A 705 11.00 -6.84 -11.93
C ASN A 705 10.55 -5.81 -12.98
N GLU A 706 11.46 -4.95 -13.41
CA GLU A 706 11.29 -4.08 -14.58
C GLU A 706 11.52 -4.90 -15.86
N VAL A 707 10.67 -4.67 -16.86
CA VAL A 707 10.82 -5.25 -18.21
C VAL A 707 10.99 -4.14 -19.23
N GLU A 708 11.95 -4.32 -20.14
CA GLU A 708 12.22 -3.35 -21.20
C GLU A 708 11.43 -3.71 -22.46
N ILE A 709 10.75 -2.71 -23.02
CA ILE A 709 9.99 -2.79 -24.27
C ILE A 709 10.75 -1.99 -25.33
N PRO A 710 11.52 -2.64 -26.20
CA PRO A 710 12.27 -1.95 -27.25
C PRO A 710 11.35 -1.16 -28.18
N VAL A 711 11.81 0.00 -28.63
CA VAL A 711 11.08 0.88 -29.55
C VAL A 711 11.89 1.11 -30.81
N THR A 712 11.23 1.11 -31.98
CA THR A 712 11.82 1.64 -33.23
C THR A 712 10.83 2.58 -33.90
N ILE A 713 11.34 3.62 -34.53
CA ILE A 713 10.51 4.62 -35.23
C ILE A 713 10.66 4.46 -36.72
N ILE A 714 9.55 4.27 -37.43
CA ILE A 714 9.46 4.21 -38.87
C ILE A 714 8.87 5.53 -39.38
N THR A 715 9.73 6.50 -39.62
CA THR A 715 9.31 7.80 -40.16
C THR A 715 8.93 7.69 -41.64
N ASN A 716 8.17 8.68 -42.14
CA ASN A 716 7.86 8.78 -43.58
C ASN A 716 9.12 8.92 -44.43
N GLU A 717 10.19 9.51 -43.89
CA GLU A 717 11.48 9.60 -44.56
C GLU A 717 12.15 8.23 -44.68
N VAL A 718 12.17 7.44 -43.56
CA VAL A 718 12.66 6.07 -43.54
C VAL A 718 11.87 5.20 -44.53
N LYS A 719 10.56 5.32 -44.58
CA LYS A 719 9.71 4.56 -45.52
C LYS A 719 10.11 4.83 -46.98
N ARG A 720 10.38 6.09 -47.33
CA ARG A 720 10.80 6.49 -48.66
C ARG A 720 12.22 6.02 -49.00
N SER A 721 13.18 6.28 -48.07
CA SER A 721 14.59 5.95 -48.31
C SER A 721 14.85 4.45 -48.42
N GLU A 722 14.17 3.68 -47.57
CA GLU A 722 14.31 2.22 -47.49
C GLU A 722 13.29 1.46 -48.33
N ARG A 723 12.44 2.18 -49.09
CA ARG A 723 11.36 1.63 -49.92
C ARG A 723 10.41 0.70 -49.18
N LEU A 724 10.06 1.10 -47.97
CA LEU A 724 9.11 0.38 -47.13
C LEU A 724 7.67 0.69 -47.56
N ILE A 725 6.74 -0.16 -47.08
CA ILE A 725 5.30 0.07 -47.27
C ILE A 725 4.87 1.31 -46.50
N ASP A 726 4.03 2.13 -47.14
CA ASP A 726 3.43 3.32 -46.56
C ASP A 726 1.93 3.35 -46.83
N LYS A 727 1.18 4.00 -45.94
CA LYS A 727 -0.26 4.21 -46.06
C LYS A 727 -0.67 5.60 -45.59
N THR A 728 -1.83 6.05 -46.00
CA THR A 728 -2.54 7.20 -45.42
C THR A 728 -3.78 6.72 -44.69
N ILE A 729 -4.13 7.41 -43.61
CA ILE A 729 -5.36 7.16 -42.89
C ILE A 729 -6.21 8.42 -42.96
N ASP A 730 -7.41 8.30 -43.56
CA ASP A 730 -8.38 9.37 -43.63
C ASP A 730 -9.57 9.03 -42.72
N ARG A 731 -9.88 9.92 -41.78
CA ARG A 731 -10.97 9.75 -40.79
C ARG A 731 -12.03 10.80 -40.98
N TYR A 732 -13.24 10.35 -41.18
CA TYR A 732 -14.39 11.22 -41.38
C TYR A 732 -15.51 10.85 -40.42
N SER A 733 -16.04 11.86 -39.69
CA SER A 733 -17.18 11.68 -38.79
C SER A 733 -18.37 12.47 -39.33
N LEU A 734 -19.50 11.81 -39.49
CA LEU A 734 -20.76 12.38 -39.91
C LEU A 734 -21.68 12.54 -38.71
N VAL A 735 -22.03 13.75 -38.37
CA VAL A 735 -22.90 14.05 -37.22
C VAL A 735 -24.21 14.70 -37.66
N LEU A 736 -25.11 14.99 -36.72
CA LEU A 736 -26.39 15.62 -36.96
C LEU A 736 -27.34 14.80 -37.84
N PHE A 737 -27.27 13.44 -37.72
CA PHE A 737 -28.40 12.64 -38.19
C PHE A 737 -29.66 13.06 -37.43
N LYS A 738 -30.77 13.18 -38.13
CA LYS A 738 -32.04 13.46 -37.48
C LYS A 738 -32.35 12.42 -36.41
N PHE A 739 -32.97 12.87 -35.34
CA PHE A 739 -33.37 11.96 -34.26
C PHE A 739 -34.20 10.82 -34.85
N ASP A 740 -33.88 9.60 -34.45
CA ASP A 740 -34.55 8.37 -34.91
C ASP A 740 -34.61 8.20 -36.43
N SER A 741 -33.63 8.74 -37.17
CA SER A 741 -33.53 8.64 -38.62
C SER A 741 -32.14 8.15 -39.04
N ASN A 742 -32.15 7.46 -40.19
CA ASN A 742 -30.91 7.03 -40.90
C ASN A 742 -30.62 7.88 -42.14
N GLU A 743 -31.39 8.96 -42.39
CA GLU A 743 -31.15 9.89 -43.47
C GLU A 743 -29.89 10.73 -43.18
N GLU A 744 -28.98 10.81 -44.16
CA GLU A 744 -27.67 11.50 -44.01
C GLU A 744 -27.82 13.04 -43.91
N GLY A 745 -28.89 13.60 -44.34
CA GLY A 745 -29.13 15.04 -44.37
C GLY A 745 -28.21 15.81 -45.37
N PRO A 746 -28.52 17.07 -45.70
CA PRO A 746 -27.81 17.82 -46.73
C PRO A 746 -26.36 18.16 -46.33
N LEU A 747 -26.07 18.39 -45.05
CA LEU A 747 -24.73 18.67 -44.56
C LEU A 747 -23.80 17.45 -44.73
N ASN A 748 -24.22 16.27 -44.24
CA ASN A 748 -23.47 15.04 -44.38
C ASN A 748 -23.31 14.62 -45.84
N ALA A 749 -24.34 14.75 -46.69
CA ALA A 749 -24.25 14.51 -48.10
C ALA A 749 -23.16 15.39 -48.77
N ARG A 750 -23.08 16.66 -48.39
CA ARG A 750 -22.06 17.59 -48.89
C ARG A 750 -20.67 17.21 -48.36
N ILE A 751 -20.54 16.81 -47.08
CA ILE A 751 -19.27 16.30 -46.53
C ILE A 751 -18.79 15.06 -47.28
N LEU A 752 -19.67 14.07 -47.47
CA LEU A 752 -19.36 12.84 -48.25
C LEU A 752 -18.88 13.16 -49.66
N LYS A 753 -19.55 14.05 -50.33
CA LYS A 753 -19.19 14.45 -51.72
C LYS A 753 -17.88 15.23 -51.76
N THR A 754 -17.65 16.16 -50.83
CA THR A 754 -16.50 17.07 -50.85
C THR A 754 -15.20 16.43 -50.36
N TYR A 755 -15.29 15.54 -49.34
CA TYR A 755 -14.12 15.05 -48.65
C TYR A 755 -13.93 13.53 -48.73
N VAL A 756 -15.00 12.73 -48.96
CA VAL A 756 -14.90 11.26 -48.83
C VAL A 756 -14.78 10.61 -50.18
N TYR A 757 -15.72 10.84 -51.08
CA TYR A 757 -15.79 10.08 -52.37
C TYR A 757 -14.56 10.32 -53.25
N ASP A 758 -14.05 11.54 -53.30
CA ASP A 758 -12.91 11.90 -54.13
C ASP A 758 -11.56 11.46 -53.51
N ASP A 759 -11.49 11.27 -52.22
CA ASP A 759 -10.29 10.82 -51.49
C ASP A 759 -10.11 9.29 -51.54
N ILE A 760 -11.13 8.50 -51.90
CA ILE A 760 -11.01 7.05 -52.07
C ILE A 760 -10.19 6.74 -53.30
N ARG A 761 -9.03 6.13 -53.08
CA ARG A 761 -8.04 5.78 -54.14
C ARG A 761 -7.91 4.28 -54.30
N GLN A 762 -7.11 3.86 -55.29
CA GLN A 762 -6.87 2.45 -55.60
C GLN A 762 -6.40 1.66 -54.38
N GLY A 763 -7.07 0.54 -54.07
CA GLY A 763 -6.72 -0.35 -52.99
C GLY A 763 -7.19 0.10 -51.59
N ALA A 764 -8.04 1.13 -51.50
CA ALA A 764 -8.53 1.64 -50.23
C ALA A 764 -9.27 0.58 -49.44
N GLN A 765 -8.91 0.43 -48.16
CA GLN A 765 -9.62 -0.36 -47.16
C GLN A 765 -10.52 0.58 -46.35
N ILE A 766 -11.81 0.33 -46.38
CA ILE A 766 -12.82 1.25 -45.84
C ILE A 766 -13.59 0.55 -44.72
N LYS A 767 -13.63 1.18 -43.58
CA LYS A 767 -14.47 0.77 -42.45
C LYS A 767 -15.50 1.85 -42.17
N VAL A 768 -16.78 1.47 -42.13
CA VAL A 768 -17.90 2.35 -41.79
C VAL A 768 -18.56 1.84 -40.54
N THR A 769 -18.48 2.62 -39.49
CA THR A 769 -19.03 2.24 -38.16
C THR A 769 -20.10 3.26 -37.74
N GLY A 770 -21.30 2.77 -37.46
CA GLY A 770 -22.42 3.58 -36.97
C GLY A 770 -22.49 3.51 -35.42
N TYR A 771 -22.75 4.64 -34.80
CA TYR A 771 -22.90 4.80 -33.35
C TYR A 771 -24.25 5.45 -33.02
N THR A 772 -24.69 5.26 -31.79
CA THR A 772 -25.79 6.00 -31.16
C THR A 772 -25.39 6.43 -29.75
N ASP A 773 -26.11 7.35 -29.18
CA ASP A 773 -26.08 7.65 -27.75
C ASP A 773 -26.98 6.69 -26.99
N VAL A 774 -27.06 6.89 -25.65
CA VAL A 774 -27.85 6.06 -24.72
C VAL A 774 -29.33 6.43 -24.64
N VAL A 775 -29.81 7.37 -25.45
CA VAL A 775 -31.23 7.77 -25.43
C VAL A 775 -32.06 6.80 -26.27
N GLY A 776 -32.93 6.05 -25.61
CA GLY A 776 -33.80 5.06 -26.22
C GLY A 776 -33.60 3.65 -25.73
N LEU A 777 -34.04 2.66 -26.53
CA LEU A 777 -33.85 1.24 -26.24
C LEU A 777 -32.60 0.72 -26.95
N GLU A 778 -31.77 -0.06 -26.25
CA GLU A 778 -30.50 -0.60 -26.78
C GLU A 778 -30.67 -1.34 -28.10
N ASP A 779 -31.65 -2.25 -28.22
CA ASP A 779 -31.96 -2.98 -29.46
C ASP A 779 -32.32 -2.04 -30.64
N ARG A 780 -33.00 -0.95 -30.33
CA ARG A 780 -33.35 0.06 -31.32
C ARG A 780 -32.12 0.87 -31.73
N ASN A 781 -31.32 1.26 -30.78
CA ASN A 781 -30.06 1.99 -30.97
C ASN A 781 -29.08 1.16 -31.83
N LEU A 782 -28.98 -0.13 -31.58
CA LEU A 782 -28.18 -1.03 -32.43
C LEU A 782 -28.69 -1.07 -33.86
N LYS A 783 -29.98 -1.27 -34.07
CA LYS A 783 -30.61 -1.26 -35.44
C LYS A 783 -30.44 0.09 -36.13
N LEU A 784 -30.57 1.19 -35.39
CA LEU A 784 -30.43 2.53 -35.94
C LEU A 784 -28.99 2.81 -36.39
N SER A 785 -28.01 2.41 -35.59
CA SER A 785 -26.58 2.55 -35.91
C SER A 785 -26.20 1.75 -37.14
N GLN A 786 -26.73 0.52 -37.28
CA GLN A 786 -26.56 -0.33 -38.49
C GLN A 786 -27.20 0.32 -39.70
N ALA A 787 -28.40 0.87 -39.57
CA ALA A 787 -29.09 1.52 -40.68
C ALA A 787 -28.37 2.79 -41.16
N ARG A 788 -27.83 3.61 -40.26
CA ARG A 788 -27.01 4.78 -40.56
C ARG A 788 -25.72 4.42 -41.29
N ALA A 789 -24.97 3.44 -40.79
CA ALA A 789 -23.78 2.93 -41.43
C ALA A 789 -24.11 2.35 -42.83
N GLY A 790 -25.22 1.60 -42.94
CA GLY A 790 -25.69 1.06 -44.22
C GLY A 790 -26.10 2.13 -45.23
N THR A 791 -26.61 3.29 -44.83
CA THR A 791 -26.90 4.42 -45.70
C THR A 791 -25.60 4.98 -46.29
N VAL A 792 -24.58 5.17 -45.51
CA VAL A 792 -23.26 5.64 -45.93
C VAL A 792 -22.57 4.62 -46.86
N ASP A 793 -22.61 3.32 -46.51
CA ASP A 793 -22.12 2.24 -47.36
C ASP A 793 -22.72 2.27 -48.77
N LYS A 794 -24.05 2.40 -48.86
CA LYS A 794 -24.75 2.54 -50.12
C LYS A 794 -24.31 3.79 -50.90
N GLY A 795 -24.08 4.88 -50.19
CA GLY A 795 -23.57 6.13 -50.76
C GLY A 795 -22.18 5.95 -51.37
N ILE A 796 -21.27 5.28 -50.65
CA ILE A 796 -19.92 4.96 -51.14
C ILE A 796 -20.01 4.06 -52.38
N LYS A 797 -20.74 2.96 -52.36
CA LYS A 797 -20.90 2.02 -53.46
C LYS A 797 -21.51 2.65 -54.72
N LYS A 798 -22.38 3.66 -54.53
CA LYS A 798 -23.01 4.38 -55.65
C LYS A 798 -22.07 5.39 -56.29
N ASN A 799 -21.23 6.07 -55.54
CA ASN A 799 -20.48 7.24 -56.00
C ASN A 799 -18.99 6.93 -56.26
N VAL A 800 -18.47 5.78 -55.80
CA VAL A 800 -17.06 5.39 -55.95
C VAL A 800 -16.96 4.14 -56.81
N SER A 801 -16.02 4.12 -57.79
CA SER A 801 -15.76 2.92 -58.59
C SER A 801 -15.33 1.75 -57.71
N SER A 802 -15.92 0.58 -57.93
CA SER A 802 -15.55 -0.66 -57.22
C SER A 802 -14.07 -1.03 -57.42
N SER A 803 -13.43 -0.60 -58.50
CA SER A 803 -12.00 -0.83 -58.72
C SER A 803 -11.08 -0.09 -57.74
N LYS A 804 -11.54 0.98 -57.11
CA LYS A 804 -10.79 1.73 -56.12
C LYS A 804 -10.86 1.08 -54.74
N ILE A 805 -11.89 0.30 -54.45
CA ILE A 805 -12.19 -0.26 -53.14
C ILE A 805 -11.50 -1.61 -53.01
N GLY A 806 -10.52 -1.72 -52.12
CA GLY A 806 -9.87 -2.97 -51.75
C GLY A 806 -10.75 -3.80 -50.78
N SER A 807 -11.33 -3.15 -49.78
CA SER A 807 -12.34 -3.74 -48.90
C SER A 807 -13.30 -2.67 -48.38
N LEU A 808 -14.52 -3.08 -48.03
CA LEU A 808 -15.51 -2.21 -47.40
C LEU A 808 -16.26 -3.03 -46.35
N THR A 809 -16.03 -2.68 -45.10
CA THR A 809 -16.70 -3.28 -43.94
C THR A 809 -17.67 -2.28 -43.34
N THR A 810 -18.85 -2.75 -42.92
CA THR A 810 -19.90 -1.89 -42.39
C THR A 810 -20.50 -2.54 -41.16
N GLU A 811 -20.50 -1.83 -40.05
CA GLU A 811 -21.06 -2.29 -38.79
C GLU A 811 -21.79 -1.17 -38.05
N GLY A 812 -22.72 -1.56 -37.19
CA GLY A 812 -23.33 -0.67 -36.22
C GLY A 812 -23.12 -1.24 -34.82
N VAL A 813 -22.58 -0.43 -33.92
CA VAL A 813 -22.24 -0.83 -32.55
C VAL A 813 -23.25 -0.29 -31.53
N GLY A 814 -24.25 0.46 -31.94
CA GLY A 814 -25.25 1.02 -31.05
C GLY A 814 -24.61 1.98 -30.04
N GLU A 815 -25.01 1.81 -28.79
CA GLU A 815 -24.55 2.61 -27.62
C GLU A 815 -23.47 1.90 -26.81
N THR A 816 -23.10 0.66 -27.15
CA THR A 816 -22.20 -0.20 -26.35
C THR A 816 -20.74 0.23 -26.41
N GLN A 817 -20.35 0.98 -27.44
CA GLN A 817 -18.98 1.49 -27.61
C GLN A 817 -19.01 3.00 -27.90
N PRO A 818 -19.38 3.83 -26.91
CA PRO A 818 -19.49 5.27 -27.13
C PRO A 818 -18.12 5.90 -27.42
N LEU A 819 -18.05 6.78 -28.41
CA LEU A 819 -16.84 7.55 -28.73
C LEU A 819 -16.56 8.65 -27.70
N PHE A 820 -17.61 9.14 -27.02
CA PHE A 820 -17.57 10.23 -26.06
C PHE A 820 -18.44 9.87 -24.84
N SER A 821 -18.17 10.47 -23.66
CA SER A 821 -19.03 10.29 -22.50
C SER A 821 -20.48 10.73 -22.81
N ASN A 822 -21.44 9.91 -22.40
CA ASN A 822 -22.85 10.21 -22.50
C ASN A 822 -23.39 11.15 -21.39
N ASP A 823 -22.55 11.56 -20.44
CA ASP A 823 -22.97 12.42 -19.31
C ASP A 823 -23.37 13.81 -19.77
N LEU A 824 -22.63 14.36 -20.75
CA LEU A 824 -22.90 15.68 -21.29
C LEU A 824 -23.66 15.61 -22.63
N PRO A 825 -24.52 16.57 -22.90
CA PRO A 825 -25.30 16.59 -24.13
C PRO A 825 -24.43 16.61 -25.41
N GLU A 826 -23.32 17.33 -25.40
CA GLU A 826 -22.39 17.38 -26.53
C GLU A 826 -21.79 16.02 -26.85
N GLY A 827 -21.41 15.23 -25.84
CA GLY A 827 -20.92 13.87 -26.03
C GLY A 827 -21.98 12.97 -26.69
N ARG A 828 -23.24 13.05 -26.22
CA ARG A 828 -24.34 12.31 -26.84
C ARG A 828 -24.59 12.70 -28.30
N PHE A 829 -24.54 14.01 -28.61
CA PHE A 829 -24.68 14.45 -29.98
C PHE A 829 -23.56 13.91 -30.90
N TYR A 830 -22.31 13.87 -30.41
CA TYR A 830 -21.19 13.31 -31.14
C TYR A 830 -21.20 11.79 -31.19
N ASN A 831 -21.89 11.10 -30.28
CA ASN A 831 -22.15 9.66 -30.36
C ASN A 831 -23.21 9.31 -31.42
N ARG A 832 -24.10 10.23 -31.84
CA ARG A 832 -25.05 10.07 -32.95
C ARG A 832 -24.35 10.25 -34.27
N THR A 833 -23.38 9.40 -34.58
CA THR A 833 -22.45 9.59 -35.69
C THR A 833 -22.29 8.33 -36.57
N VAL A 834 -21.79 8.51 -37.75
CA VAL A 834 -21.16 7.47 -38.57
C VAL A 834 -19.73 7.87 -38.79
N GLN A 835 -18.79 7.01 -38.36
CA GLN A 835 -17.37 7.17 -38.61
C GLN A 835 -16.96 6.39 -39.86
N ILE A 836 -16.17 7.00 -40.72
CA ILE A 836 -15.59 6.39 -41.92
C ILE A 836 -14.08 6.46 -41.77
N VAL A 837 -13.43 5.33 -41.72
CA VAL A 837 -11.96 5.23 -41.72
C VAL A 837 -11.54 4.63 -43.07
N ILE A 838 -10.64 5.32 -43.77
CA ILE A 838 -10.13 4.89 -45.08
C ILE A 838 -8.62 4.76 -44.96
N GLU A 839 -8.12 3.54 -45.07
CA GLU A 839 -6.70 3.27 -45.17
C GLU A 839 -6.33 3.08 -46.63
N THR A 840 -5.45 3.91 -47.13
CA THR A 840 -5.03 3.83 -48.56
C THR A 840 -3.54 3.53 -48.63
N PRO A 841 -3.11 2.41 -49.21
CA PRO A 841 -1.71 2.15 -49.48
C PRO A 841 -1.10 3.26 -50.38
N THR A 842 0.03 3.82 -49.97
CA THR A 842 0.78 4.81 -50.77
C THR A 842 2.14 4.21 -51.12
N GLY A 843 2.30 3.72 -52.30
CA GLY A 843 3.63 3.28 -52.74
C GLY A 843 3.73 1.77 -53.00
N GLY A 844 3.55 1.46 -54.20
CA GLY A 844 3.70 0.12 -54.79
C GLY A 844 3.59 0.22 -56.30
N SER A 845 4.45 0.98 -56.92
CA SER A 845 4.66 0.89 -58.40
C SER A 845 6.11 0.57 -58.69
#